data_ec97f0c2000a53d017612501e99e57f1
#
_entry.id   ec97f0c2000a53d017612501e99e57f1
#
_cell.length_a   1.000
_cell.length_b   1.000
_cell.length_c   1.000
_cell.angle_alpha   90.00
_cell.angle_beta   90.00
_cell.angle_gamma   90.00
#
_symmetry.space_group_name_H-M   'P 1'
#
loop_
_entity.id
_entity.type
_entity.pdbx_description
1 polymer ?
#
loop_
_entity_poly.entity_id
_entity_poly.type
_entity_poly.pdbx_seq_one_letter_code
_entity_poly.pdbx_strand_id
1 'polypeptide(L)'
;MEIHELQQLLSEMSLQEKIGQMVQLTGVYFDKEAVLTGVVGEQLPPEWIIQYAGSVLGVIGKDKIYDIQSRYMEQHPHHIPLLFMADVIHGCRTIFPIPLGQACSFHPELVSEAASIAASEASSEGLRATFSPMIDVSRDPRWGRMMESFGEDPYVNGIMGKAMVDGYQQKDDAGIAACLKHFAGYGAVNAGREYNDVEISQRTFLEQYVKPFRMALKAKPAMVMTAFNAIDRKPISGNKELLKGLLRDKEGFEGTVISDWGSIGQLEEQGVAADMEEAAIQASEAGVDIDMMSPAYMLCLEKLVESGKIPEAFVDESAFRVLMMKNQLGLFENPFAGLGKSGKLTLHNREKAYQLAGESCVLLKNDKILPLSMKKKVIWAGPYTASRELLSRWSIFGEHEAVETIEDVLQRKQIEAECITGCNILSDAECKVWQVEQELSGKPRDEQWLETITHEDTVVCVLGEHESQSGEAASRAFLTLPEEQQVLFEKIAERTSNIVTVVITGRPLDLRRISERSKAVIMAWRPGTMGAEAIIDIVYGRINPSGKLSVSIPWCVGQVPISYWDVKTGHIFTEDNSENRFTSRYMDIPNTPLYPFGYGLSYTEFDISDIDVQIGQDKKVHIHCNVCNTGSVVGAEVVQCYYETLYASVVRPKKELVRFRKVFLEPGEKKDVDFFIDQEEFSYYGKNMETVSSGMKLRISIGNSSDHLVSENIIQA
;
A
#
# COMPACT_ATOMS: atom_id res chain seq x y z
N MET A 1 -7.98 -7.65 31.79
CA MET A 1 -8.48 -8.95 32.39
C MET A 1 -7.45 -10.04 32.19
N GLU A 2 -7.36 -10.99 33.16
CA GLU A 2 -6.54 -12.19 33.02
C GLU A 2 -7.21 -13.20 32.08
N ILE A 3 -6.42 -14.10 31.47
CA ILE A 3 -6.94 -15.09 30.49
C ILE A 3 -8.06 -15.96 31.08
N HIS A 4 -7.92 -16.36 32.33
CA HIS A 4 -8.94 -17.19 32.99
C HIS A 4 -10.25 -16.45 33.22
N GLU A 5 -10.22 -15.12 33.44
CA GLU A 5 -11.42 -14.30 33.59
C GLU A 5 -12.16 -14.17 32.25
N LEU A 6 -11.41 -14.06 31.12
CA LEU A 6 -12.01 -14.06 29.79
C LEU A 6 -12.63 -15.42 29.43
N GLN A 7 -11.99 -16.52 29.85
CA GLN A 7 -12.55 -17.86 29.67
C GLN A 7 -13.83 -18.06 30.50
N GLN A 8 -13.87 -17.51 31.71
CA GLN A 8 -15.07 -17.50 32.52
C GLN A 8 -16.17 -16.67 31.87
N LEU A 9 -15.86 -15.44 31.42
CA LEU A 9 -16.80 -14.58 30.70
C LEU A 9 -17.41 -15.33 29.51
N LEU A 10 -16.58 -15.93 28.66
CA LEU A 10 -17.03 -16.72 27.51
C LEU A 10 -17.99 -17.84 27.90
N SER A 11 -17.72 -18.54 29.02
CA SER A 11 -18.57 -19.64 29.51
C SER A 11 -19.93 -19.17 30.06
N GLU A 12 -20.03 -17.91 30.46
CA GLU A 12 -21.25 -17.28 30.96
C GLU A 12 -22.11 -16.67 29.84
N MET A 13 -21.51 -16.43 28.64
CA MET A 13 -22.22 -15.88 27.51
C MET A 13 -23.16 -16.89 26.85
N SER A 14 -24.33 -16.41 26.42
CA SER A 14 -25.26 -17.17 25.58
C SER A 14 -24.68 -17.39 24.19
N LEU A 15 -25.20 -18.35 23.45
CA LEU A 15 -24.80 -18.61 22.06
C LEU A 15 -24.97 -17.36 21.18
N GLN A 16 -26.06 -16.60 21.34
CA GLN A 16 -26.31 -15.36 20.61
C GLN A 16 -25.26 -14.28 20.92
N GLU A 17 -24.86 -14.11 22.18
CA GLU A 17 -23.78 -13.18 22.55
C GLU A 17 -22.44 -13.56 21.93
N LYS A 18 -22.10 -14.86 21.93
CA LYS A 18 -20.87 -15.37 21.28
C LYS A 18 -20.89 -15.11 19.78
N ILE A 19 -21.99 -15.43 19.08
CA ILE A 19 -22.17 -15.17 17.65
C ILE A 19 -22.12 -13.68 17.37
N GLY A 20 -22.73 -12.84 18.23
CA GLY A 20 -22.66 -11.39 18.13
C GLY A 20 -21.21 -10.88 18.05
N GLN A 21 -20.29 -11.43 18.87
CA GLN A 21 -18.87 -11.05 18.82
C GLN A 21 -18.21 -11.37 17.47
N MET A 22 -18.73 -12.34 16.73
CA MET A 22 -18.23 -12.77 15.42
C MET A 22 -18.82 -11.95 14.25
N VAL A 23 -19.65 -10.94 14.51
CA VAL A 23 -20.32 -10.13 13.48
C VAL A 23 -19.82 -8.70 13.54
N GLN A 24 -19.44 -8.17 12.37
CA GLN A 24 -19.21 -6.76 12.17
C GLN A 24 -20.39 -6.12 11.43
N LEU A 25 -20.93 -5.04 11.99
CA LEU A 25 -21.98 -4.25 11.37
C LEU A 25 -21.46 -2.91 10.86
N THR A 26 -22.08 -2.39 9.80
CA THR A 26 -21.87 -0.99 9.42
C THR A 26 -22.42 -0.03 10.47
N GLY A 27 -21.78 1.11 10.62
CA GLY A 27 -22.16 2.17 11.55
C GLY A 27 -23.57 2.72 11.34
N VAL A 28 -24.17 2.57 10.17
CA VAL A 28 -25.53 3.10 9.86
C VAL A 28 -26.63 2.56 10.81
N TYR A 29 -26.41 1.40 11.43
CA TYR A 29 -27.31 0.85 12.43
C TYR A 29 -27.20 1.55 13.81
N PHE A 30 -26.14 2.31 14.02
CA PHE A 30 -25.82 3.01 15.26
C PHE A 30 -25.83 4.54 15.09
N ASP A 31 -25.42 5.03 13.93
CA ASP A 31 -25.35 6.44 13.54
C ASP A 31 -25.69 6.61 12.04
N LYS A 32 -26.70 7.42 11.75
CA LYS A 32 -27.13 7.67 10.35
C LYS A 32 -26.09 8.40 9.50
N GLU A 33 -25.12 9.06 10.13
CA GLU A 33 -24.02 9.77 9.46
C GLU A 33 -22.75 8.92 9.34
N ALA A 34 -22.82 7.62 9.66
CA ALA A 34 -21.68 6.72 9.51
C ALA A 34 -21.28 6.57 8.03
N VAL A 35 -19.97 6.46 7.80
CA VAL A 35 -19.41 6.30 6.45
C VAL A 35 -19.63 4.87 5.97
N LEU A 36 -20.18 4.73 4.77
CA LEU A 36 -20.31 3.45 4.07
C LEU A 36 -19.16 3.29 3.07
N THR A 37 -18.39 2.23 3.22
CA THR A 37 -17.28 1.89 2.31
C THR A 37 -17.59 0.77 1.34
N GLY A 38 -18.78 0.17 1.44
CA GLY A 38 -19.25 -0.91 0.55
C GLY A 38 -20.78 -0.94 0.45
N VAL A 39 -21.31 -1.91 -0.26
CA VAL A 39 -22.74 -2.10 -0.49
C VAL A 39 -23.39 -2.80 0.71
N VAL A 40 -24.44 -2.21 1.28
CA VAL A 40 -25.25 -2.84 2.32
C VAL A 40 -26.29 -3.72 1.64
N GLY A 41 -26.35 -5.00 2.04
CA GLY A 41 -27.36 -5.93 1.54
C GLY A 41 -28.79 -5.54 1.95
N GLU A 42 -29.77 -6.09 1.24
CA GLU A 42 -31.20 -5.85 1.53
C GLU A 42 -31.67 -6.48 2.86
N GLN A 43 -30.93 -7.47 3.36
CA GLN A 43 -31.28 -8.21 4.58
C GLN A 43 -30.87 -7.41 5.82
N LEU A 44 -31.87 -7.05 6.62
CA LEU A 44 -31.64 -6.34 7.89
C LEU A 44 -31.15 -7.33 8.97
N PRO A 45 -30.18 -6.93 9.80
CA PRO A 45 -29.76 -7.75 10.93
C PRO A 45 -30.92 -7.95 11.92
N PRO A 46 -31.06 -9.14 12.52
CA PRO A 46 -31.95 -9.35 13.66
C PRO A 46 -31.64 -8.37 14.80
N GLU A 47 -32.65 -8.00 15.57
CA GLU A 47 -32.48 -7.02 16.67
C GLU A 47 -31.41 -7.44 17.68
N TRP A 48 -31.35 -8.75 18.02
CA TRP A 48 -30.35 -9.28 18.94
C TRP A 48 -28.90 -9.16 18.39
N ILE A 49 -28.70 -9.19 17.07
CA ILE A 49 -27.37 -8.94 16.49
C ILE A 49 -26.93 -7.50 16.72
N ILE A 50 -27.83 -6.51 16.57
CA ILE A 50 -27.49 -5.11 16.87
C ILE A 50 -27.14 -4.96 18.35
N GLN A 51 -27.83 -5.70 19.24
CA GLN A 51 -27.61 -5.70 20.67
C GLN A 51 -26.25 -6.35 21.06
N TYR A 52 -25.78 -7.36 20.33
CA TYR A 52 -24.59 -8.16 20.70
C TYR A 52 -23.43 -8.05 19.71
N ALA A 53 -23.51 -7.24 18.67
CA ALA A 53 -22.46 -7.09 17.66
C ALA A 53 -21.10 -6.82 18.31
N GLY A 54 -20.07 -7.56 17.87
CA GLY A 54 -18.71 -7.44 18.41
C GLY A 54 -18.00 -6.19 17.94
N SER A 55 -18.32 -5.72 16.73
CA SER A 55 -17.62 -4.60 16.10
C SER A 55 -18.51 -3.79 15.16
N VAL A 56 -18.09 -2.55 14.91
CA VAL A 56 -18.79 -1.56 14.08
C VAL A 56 -17.81 -0.86 13.17
N LEU A 57 -18.18 -0.74 11.89
CA LEU A 57 -17.39 -0.12 10.84
C LEU A 57 -17.90 1.28 10.49
N GLY A 58 -16.99 2.26 10.35
CA GLY A 58 -17.25 3.55 9.73
C GLY A 58 -17.86 4.62 10.63
N VAL A 59 -17.92 4.40 11.94
CA VAL A 59 -18.26 5.46 12.90
C VAL A 59 -17.01 6.14 13.42
N ILE A 60 -16.95 7.45 13.35
CA ILE A 60 -15.84 8.26 13.86
C ILE A 60 -16.37 9.51 14.58
N GLY A 61 -15.60 10.01 15.53
CA GLY A 61 -15.88 11.20 16.30
C GLY A 61 -16.12 10.88 17.78
N LYS A 62 -15.30 11.51 18.61
CA LYS A 62 -15.23 11.22 20.05
C LYS A 62 -16.57 11.24 20.77
N ASP A 63 -17.40 12.26 20.48
CA ASP A 63 -18.68 12.44 21.18
C ASP A 63 -19.70 11.38 20.74
N LYS A 64 -19.77 11.07 19.44
CA LYS A 64 -20.62 10.01 18.88
C LYS A 64 -20.24 8.63 19.42
N ILE A 65 -18.95 8.30 19.38
CA ILE A 65 -18.46 7.00 19.87
C ILE A 65 -18.70 6.86 21.37
N TYR A 66 -18.49 7.94 22.16
CA TYR A 66 -18.80 7.93 23.59
C TYR A 66 -20.27 7.60 23.85
N ASP A 67 -21.19 8.25 23.14
CA ASP A 67 -22.64 8.04 23.32
C ASP A 67 -23.08 6.64 22.88
N ILE A 68 -22.56 6.14 21.75
CA ILE A 68 -22.89 4.79 21.25
C ILE A 68 -22.34 3.74 22.21
N GLN A 69 -21.06 3.83 22.57
CA GLN A 69 -20.41 2.86 23.45
C GLN A 69 -21.09 2.80 24.82
N SER A 70 -21.40 3.96 25.41
CA SER A 70 -22.06 4.03 26.71
C SER A 70 -23.44 3.35 26.71
N ARG A 71 -24.29 3.65 25.71
CA ARG A 71 -25.61 3.03 25.55
C ARG A 71 -25.53 1.55 25.26
N TYR A 72 -24.58 1.16 24.37
CA TYR A 72 -24.41 -0.24 24.02
C TYR A 72 -23.99 -1.08 25.23
N MET A 73 -23.00 -0.63 26.00
CA MET A 73 -22.51 -1.35 27.17
C MET A 73 -23.58 -1.43 28.28
N GLU A 74 -24.39 -0.40 28.44
CA GLU A 74 -25.50 -0.41 29.42
C GLU A 74 -26.53 -1.49 29.07
N GLN A 75 -26.77 -1.74 27.80
CA GLN A 75 -27.75 -2.74 27.31
C GLN A 75 -27.17 -4.16 27.22
N HIS A 76 -25.84 -4.30 27.06
CA HIS A 76 -25.18 -5.60 26.90
C HIS A 76 -25.11 -6.32 28.28
N PRO A 77 -25.60 -7.57 28.43
CA PRO A 77 -25.67 -8.27 29.72
C PRO A 77 -24.35 -8.36 30.48
N HIS A 78 -23.25 -8.57 29.73
CA HIS A 78 -21.88 -8.66 30.28
C HIS A 78 -21.08 -7.37 30.10
N HIS A 79 -21.70 -6.26 29.69
CA HIS A 79 -21.04 -4.97 29.45
C HIS A 79 -19.81 -5.04 28.52
N ILE A 80 -19.82 -5.97 27.54
CA ILE A 80 -18.73 -6.13 26.57
C ILE A 80 -18.71 -4.92 25.63
N PRO A 81 -17.59 -4.19 25.50
CA PRO A 81 -17.54 -3.01 24.65
C PRO A 81 -17.57 -3.35 23.14
N LEU A 82 -18.16 -2.48 22.33
CA LEU A 82 -18.01 -2.49 20.88
C LEU A 82 -16.55 -2.21 20.48
N LEU A 83 -16.11 -2.80 19.39
CA LEU A 83 -14.85 -2.46 18.75
C LEU A 83 -15.13 -1.60 17.52
N PHE A 84 -14.77 -0.32 17.57
CA PHE A 84 -14.93 0.61 16.45
C PHE A 84 -13.75 0.49 15.50
N MET A 85 -14.03 0.21 14.23
CA MET A 85 -13.05 -0.04 13.17
C MET A 85 -13.29 0.89 11.99
N ALA A 86 -12.24 1.20 11.25
CA ALA A 86 -12.33 1.90 9.96
C ALA A 86 -11.08 1.70 9.11
N ASP A 87 -11.14 2.10 7.83
CA ASP A 87 -10.01 2.12 6.92
C ASP A 87 -9.15 3.35 7.14
N VAL A 88 -8.10 3.22 7.93
CA VAL A 88 -7.06 4.22 8.15
C VAL A 88 -5.81 3.74 7.40
N ILE A 89 -5.83 3.84 6.06
CA ILE A 89 -4.85 3.18 5.19
C ILE A 89 -3.52 3.96 5.13
N HIS A 90 -3.60 5.27 4.97
CA HIS A 90 -2.41 6.13 4.89
C HIS A 90 -2.57 7.45 5.66
N GLY A 91 -3.31 7.42 6.74
CA GLY A 91 -3.57 8.55 7.63
C GLY A 91 -5.01 8.59 8.10
N CYS A 92 -5.28 9.40 9.14
CA CYS A 92 -6.63 9.65 9.65
C CYS A 92 -7.04 11.10 9.38
N ARG A 93 -6.55 12.07 10.16
CA ARG A 93 -6.75 13.51 9.92
C ARG A 93 -5.62 14.10 9.10
N THR A 94 -4.39 13.74 9.45
CA THR A 94 -3.19 13.99 8.65
C THR A 94 -3.07 12.85 7.64
N ILE A 95 -3.15 13.15 6.35
CA ILE A 95 -3.01 12.16 5.29
C ILE A 95 -1.57 12.19 4.77
N PHE A 96 -0.93 11.03 4.84
CA PHE A 96 0.40 10.78 4.28
C PHE A 96 0.31 10.36 2.81
N PRO A 97 1.43 10.28 2.08
CA PRO A 97 1.43 9.67 0.75
C PRO A 97 0.75 8.30 0.75
N ILE A 98 0.16 7.91 -0.38
CA ILE A 98 -0.37 6.55 -0.54
C ILE A 98 0.73 5.51 -0.28
N PRO A 99 0.40 4.28 0.17
CA PRO A 99 1.40 3.26 0.50
C PRO A 99 2.42 2.99 -0.61
N LEU A 100 2.01 3.01 -1.89
CA LEU A 100 2.93 2.91 -3.02
C LEU A 100 3.98 4.04 -3.03
N GLY A 101 3.58 5.27 -2.72
CA GLY A 101 4.49 6.41 -2.54
C GLY A 101 5.36 6.26 -1.30
N GLN A 102 4.78 5.85 -0.16
CA GLN A 102 5.54 5.60 1.07
C GLN A 102 6.66 4.57 0.85
N ALA A 103 6.38 3.51 0.10
CA ALA A 103 7.38 2.51 -0.26
C ALA A 103 8.56 3.10 -1.04
N CYS A 104 8.30 4.09 -1.90
CA CYS A 104 9.35 4.79 -2.65
C CYS A 104 10.31 5.59 -1.76
N SER A 105 9.96 5.86 -0.52
CA SER A 105 10.89 6.47 0.44
C SER A 105 12.03 5.53 0.83
N PHE A 106 11.84 4.21 0.77
CA PHE A 106 12.74 3.18 1.31
C PHE A 106 13.18 3.49 2.76
N HIS A 107 12.25 4.04 3.56
CA HIS A 107 12.50 4.53 4.93
C HIS A 107 11.45 3.94 5.91
N PRO A 108 11.59 2.66 6.30
CA PRO A 108 10.60 1.96 7.13
C PRO A 108 10.32 2.66 8.46
N GLU A 109 11.34 3.29 9.07
CA GLU A 109 11.21 4.01 10.34
C GLU A 109 10.26 5.20 10.20
N LEU A 110 10.34 5.96 9.10
CA LEU A 110 9.45 7.08 8.82
C LEU A 110 8.02 6.61 8.50
N VAL A 111 7.88 5.45 7.82
CA VAL A 111 6.58 4.81 7.57
C VAL A 111 5.93 4.36 8.89
N SER A 112 6.72 3.79 9.81
CA SER A 112 6.25 3.43 11.15
C SER A 112 5.80 4.65 11.96
N GLU A 113 6.53 5.76 11.87
CA GLU A 113 6.16 7.03 12.54
C GLU A 113 4.86 7.61 11.95
N ALA A 114 4.68 7.56 10.64
CA ALA A 114 3.45 7.97 9.98
C ALA A 114 2.24 7.13 10.44
N ALA A 115 2.41 5.80 10.55
CA ALA A 115 1.38 4.90 11.07
C ALA A 115 1.07 5.17 12.55
N SER A 116 2.08 5.52 13.37
CA SER A 116 1.90 5.90 14.77
C SER A 116 1.09 7.19 14.93
N ILE A 117 1.35 8.19 14.08
CA ILE A 117 0.56 9.42 14.03
C ILE A 117 -0.90 9.12 13.64
N ALA A 118 -1.09 8.31 12.58
CA ALA A 118 -2.41 7.91 12.11
C ALA A 118 -3.19 7.16 13.22
N ALA A 119 -2.53 6.25 13.95
CA ALA A 119 -3.11 5.53 15.08
C ALA A 119 -3.54 6.48 16.20
N SER A 120 -2.68 7.45 16.56
CA SER A 120 -2.96 8.43 17.60
C SER A 120 -4.16 9.31 17.27
N GLU A 121 -4.25 9.77 16.02
CA GLU A 121 -5.40 10.54 15.54
C GLU A 121 -6.69 9.68 15.53
N ALA A 122 -6.59 8.45 15.01
CA ALA A 122 -7.72 7.51 14.93
C ALA A 122 -8.23 7.12 16.33
N SER A 123 -7.34 6.80 17.26
CA SER A 123 -7.67 6.49 18.65
C SER A 123 -8.31 7.69 19.36
N SER A 124 -7.83 8.92 19.09
CA SER A 124 -8.44 10.15 19.63
C SER A 124 -9.86 10.39 19.14
N GLU A 125 -10.20 9.90 17.95
CA GLU A 125 -11.54 9.94 17.37
C GLU A 125 -12.40 8.72 17.79
N GLY A 126 -11.82 7.77 18.54
CA GLY A 126 -12.47 6.60 19.12
C GLY A 126 -12.33 5.30 18.35
N LEU A 127 -11.59 5.28 17.24
CA LEU A 127 -11.28 4.05 16.51
C LEU A 127 -10.24 3.23 17.28
N ARG A 128 -10.42 1.90 17.33
CA ARG A 128 -9.49 1.01 18.03
C ARG A 128 -8.91 -0.07 17.12
N ALA A 129 -9.33 -0.12 15.85
CA ALA A 129 -8.77 -1.01 14.86
C ALA A 129 -8.81 -0.40 13.46
N THR A 130 -7.87 -0.79 12.60
CA THR A 130 -7.82 -0.39 11.18
C THR A 130 -7.60 -1.59 10.28
N PHE A 131 -8.11 -1.52 9.03
CA PHE A 131 -7.89 -2.51 7.98
C PHE A 131 -6.64 -2.14 7.15
N SER A 132 -5.53 -2.00 7.84
CA SER A 132 -4.21 -1.65 7.31
C SER A 132 -3.11 -2.36 8.13
N PRO A 133 -1.95 -2.68 7.51
CA PRO A 133 -1.53 -2.38 6.15
C PRO A 133 -1.99 -3.41 5.11
N MET A 134 -2.12 -2.95 3.84
CA MET A 134 -2.25 -3.82 2.69
C MET A 134 -0.86 -4.18 2.15
N ILE A 135 -0.54 -5.48 2.15
CA ILE A 135 0.78 -6.00 1.74
C ILE A 135 0.70 -6.96 0.54
N ASP A 136 -0.32 -6.79 -0.28
CA ASP A 136 -0.46 -7.48 -1.54
C ASP A 136 0.63 -7.06 -2.52
N VAL A 137 1.44 -8.01 -2.99
CA VAL A 137 2.42 -7.76 -4.04
C VAL A 137 1.69 -7.48 -5.35
N SER A 138 1.90 -6.31 -5.93
CA SER A 138 1.21 -5.88 -7.14
C SER A 138 2.19 -5.59 -8.27
N ARG A 139 2.01 -6.26 -9.43
CA ARG A 139 2.86 -6.13 -10.63
C ARG A 139 2.09 -5.68 -11.86
N ASP A 140 0.76 -5.61 -11.74
CA ASP A 140 -0.10 -5.19 -12.83
C ASP A 140 -0.74 -3.83 -12.49
N PRO A 141 -0.24 -2.72 -13.07
CA PRO A 141 -0.76 -1.39 -12.79
C PRO A 141 -2.18 -1.16 -13.32
N ARG A 142 -2.77 -2.11 -14.03
CA ARG A 142 -4.20 -2.07 -14.37
C ARG A 142 -5.08 -2.28 -13.15
N TRP A 143 -4.57 -2.95 -12.12
CA TRP A 143 -5.27 -3.11 -10.84
C TRP A 143 -5.27 -1.81 -10.04
N GLY A 144 -6.47 -1.30 -9.71
CA GLY A 144 -6.64 -0.02 -9.03
C GLY A 144 -6.03 0.02 -7.64
N ARG A 145 -6.13 -1.07 -6.89
CA ARG A 145 -5.63 -1.18 -5.52
C ARG A 145 -4.10 -1.26 -5.41
N MET A 146 -3.38 -1.26 -6.52
CA MET A 146 -1.92 -1.10 -6.48
C MET A 146 -1.50 0.11 -5.63
N MET A 147 -2.28 1.18 -5.59
CA MET A 147 -2.00 2.36 -4.77
C MET A 147 -1.92 2.08 -3.27
N GLU A 148 -2.64 1.05 -2.80
CA GLU A 148 -2.70 0.65 -1.39
C GLU A 148 -1.52 -0.25 -1.00
N SER A 149 -0.82 -0.85 -1.99
CA SER A 149 0.29 -1.78 -1.78
C SER A 149 1.63 -1.04 -1.74
N PHE A 150 2.67 -1.74 -1.29
CA PHE A 150 4.05 -1.24 -1.32
C PHE A 150 4.80 -1.61 -2.62
N GLY A 151 4.09 -2.05 -3.65
CA GLY A 151 4.61 -2.27 -5.00
C GLY A 151 4.89 -3.73 -5.34
N GLU A 152 5.85 -3.95 -6.26
CA GLU A 152 6.06 -5.24 -6.93
C GLU A 152 6.92 -6.24 -6.17
N ASP A 153 7.62 -5.79 -5.12
CA ASP A 153 8.63 -6.59 -4.42
C ASP A 153 8.12 -7.18 -3.10
N PRO A 154 8.23 -8.52 -2.90
CA PRO A 154 7.77 -9.16 -1.67
C PRO A 154 8.52 -8.73 -0.41
N TYR A 155 9.83 -8.41 -0.52
CA TYR A 155 10.63 -7.99 0.62
C TYR A 155 10.23 -6.58 1.08
N VAL A 156 10.05 -5.65 0.14
CA VAL A 156 9.59 -4.28 0.44
C VAL A 156 8.21 -4.31 1.08
N ASN A 157 7.24 -5.05 0.50
CA ASN A 157 5.91 -5.21 1.10
C ASN A 157 5.99 -5.77 2.53
N GLY A 158 6.84 -6.76 2.78
CA GLY A 158 7.01 -7.34 4.11
C GLY A 158 7.62 -6.39 5.14
N ILE A 159 8.68 -5.64 4.76
CA ILE A 159 9.35 -4.69 5.66
C ILE A 159 8.47 -3.47 5.95
N MET A 160 7.86 -2.89 4.93
CA MET A 160 6.97 -1.73 5.10
C MET A 160 5.70 -2.10 5.86
N GLY A 161 5.11 -3.28 5.55
CA GLY A 161 3.97 -3.80 6.28
C GLY A 161 4.28 -4.03 7.76
N LYS A 162 5.45 -4.63 8.06
CA LYS A 162 5.91 -4.78 9.45
C LYS A 162 6.04 -3.42 10.14
N ALA A 163 6.65 -2.44 9.48
CA ALA A 163 6.84 -1.10 10.03
C ALA A 163 5.51 -0.41 10.34
N MET A 164 4.50 -0.54 9.47
CA MET A 164 3.17 0.01 9.74
C MET A 164 2.48 -0.69 10.90
N VAL A 165 2.57 -2.02 11.02
CA VAL A 165 2.02 -2.75 12.18
C VAL A 165 2.65 -2.26 13.48
N ASP A 166 3.99 -2.13 13.51
CA ASP A 166 4.72 -1.62 14.68
C ASP A 166 4.26 -0.19 15.04
N GLY A 167 3.99 0.66 14.04
CA GLY A 167 3.48 2.01 14.24
C GLY A 167 2.04 2.06 14.72
N TYR A 168 1.14 1.29 14.13
CA TYR A 168 -0.28 1.24 14.56
C TYR A 168 -0.43 0.66 15.96
N GLN A 169 0.30 -0.41 16.28
CA GLN A 169 0.18 -1.16 17.55
C GLN A 169 1.14 -0.68 18.64
N GLN A 170 1.42 0.64 18.66
CA GLN A 170 2.22 1.20 19.75
C GLN A 170 1.63 0.86 21.12
N LYS A 171 2.50 0.79 22.16
CA LYS A 171 2.18 0.20 23.46
C LYS A 171 1.37 1.08 24.42
N ASP A 172 0.88 2.22 23.99
CA ASP A 172 0.09 3.12 24.81
C ASP A 172 -1.40 3.17 24.37
N ASP A 173 -2.19 3.98 25.07
CA ASP A 173 -3.62 4.18 24.75
C ASP A 173 -3.86 4.76 23.34
N ALA A 174 -2.83 5.25 22.67
CA ALA A 174 -2.91 5.80 21.33
C ALA A 174 -2.81 4.71 20.24
N GLY A 175 -2.35 3.49 20.58
CA GLY A 175 -2.27 2.38 19.66
C GLY A 175 -3.63 1.84 19.24
N ILE A 176 -3.73 1.31 18.01
CA ILE A 176 -4.89 0.64 17.45
C ILE A 176 -4.50 -0.72 16.88
N ALA A 177 -5.43 -1.66 16.82
CA ALA A 177 -5.21 -2.96 16.19
C ALA A 177 -4.97 -2.81 14.68
N ALA A 178 -3.89 -3.41 14.18
CA ALA A 178 -3.58 -3.51 12.76
C ALA A 178 -4.15 -4.78 12.15
N CYS A 179 -4.52 -4.71 10.86
CA CYS A 179 -5.02 -5.82 10.08
C CYS A 179 -4.19 -5.99 8.82
N LEU A 180 -3.41 -7.08 8.71
CA LEU A 180 -2.74 -7.40 7.45
C LEU A 180 -3.75 -7.85 6.41
N LYS A 181 -3.72 -7.26 5.21
CA LYS A 181 -4.63 -7.61 4.14
C LYS A 181 -3.95 -7.64 2.77
N HIS A 182 -4.49 -8.36 1.82
CA HIS A 182 -5.53 -9.38 1.93
C HIS A 182 -4.87 -10.76 1.83
N PHE A 183 -5.06 -11.63 2.79
CA PHE A 183 -4.45 -12.95 2.80
C PHE A 183 -5.23 -13.90 1.90
N ALA A 184 -4.65 -14.41 0.76
CA ALA A 184 -3.41 -13.97 0.15
C ALA A 184 -3.49 -14.10 -1.38
N GLY A 185 -2.60 -13.38 -2.07
CA GLY A 185 -2.48 -13.52 -3.52
C GLY A 185 -3.32 -12.53 -4.33
N TYR A 186 -4.07 -11.63 -3.70
CA TYR A 186 -5.02 -10.75 -4.38
C TYR A 186 -4.35 -9.80 -5.39
N GLY A 187 -3.13 -9.35 -5.16
CA GLY A 187 -2.37 -8.53 -6.13
C GLY A 187 -2.01 -9.24 -7.44
N ALA A 188 -2.32 -10.55 -7.56
CA ALA A 188 -2.11 -11.33 -8.78
C ALA A 188 -3.37 -11.50 -9.63
N VAL A 189 -4.44 -10.75 -9.36
CA VAL A 189 -5.71 -10.84 -10.12
C VAL A 189 -5.49 -10.76 -11.62
N ASN A 190 -6.13 -11.67 -12.35
CA ASN A 190 -5.97 -11.81 -13.79
C ASN A 190 -6.33 -10.52 -14.54
N ALA A 191 -5.36 -10.03 -15.33
CA ALA A 191 -5.45 -8.80 -16.13
C ALA A 191 -5.71 -7.52 -15.29
N GLY A 192 -5.31 -7.50 -14.01
CA GLY A 192 -5.50 -6.36 -13.12
C GLY A 192 -6.96 -5.99 -12.88
N ARG A 193 -7.90 -6.92 -13.11
CA ARG A 193 -9.33 -6.67 -12.89
C ARG A 193 -9.70 -6.95 -11.45
N GLU A 194 -10.26 -5.96 -10.80
CA GLU A 194 -10.76 -6.05 -9.42
C GLU A 194 -11.72 -7.22 -9.26
N TYR A 195 -11.68 -7.91 -8.13
CA TYR A 195 -12.51 -9.07 -7.78
C TYR A 195 -12.36 -10.29 -8.71
N ASN A 196 -11.35 -10.29 -9.60
CA ASN A 196 -11.16 -11.39 -10.55
C ASN A 196 -10.40 -12.57 -9.91
N ASP A 197 -10.36 -13.66 -10.62
CA ASP A 197 -9.63 -14.87 -10.23
C ASP A 197 -8.11 -14.70 -10.29
N VAL A 198 -7.41 -15.57 -9.57
CA VAL A 198 -5.95 -15.64 -9.50
C VAL A 198 -5.48 -17.03 -9.94
N GLU A 199 -4.67 -17.07 -11.00
CA GLU A 199 -4.09 -18.31 -11.53
C GLU A 199 -2.56 -18.26 -11.42
N ILE A 200 -2.00 -18.79 -10.34
CA ILE A 200 -0.57 -18.85 -10.06
C ILE A 200 -0.16 -20.20 -9.51
N SER A 201 1.11 -20.58 -9.75
CA SER A 201 1.61 -21.83 -9.17
C SER A 201 1.74 -21.75 -7.66
N GLN A 202 1.62 -22.88 -6.96
CA GLN A 202 1.82 -22.96 -5.51
C GLN A 202 3.21 -22.37 -5.09
N ARG A 203 4.25 -22.60 -5.88
CA ARG A 203 5.59 -22.02 -5.62
C ARG A 203 5.55 -20.51 -5.67
N THR A 204 5.01 -19.93 -6.74
CA THR A 204 4.86 -18.47 -6.87
C THR A 204 4.03 -17.90 -5.71
N PHE A 205 2.93 -18.55 -5.34
CA PHE A 205 2.10 -18.16 -4.21
C PHE A 205 2.91 -18.08 -2.91
N LEU A 206 3.65 -19.15 -2.56
CA LEU A 206 4.39 -19.20 -1.29
C LEU A 206 5.63 -18.29 -1.26
N GLU A 207 6.36 -18.16 -2.39
CA GLU A 207 7.60 -17.39 -2.46
C GLU A 207 7.36 -15.88 -2.64
N GLN A 208 6.23 -15.48 -3.21
CA GLN A 208 5.97 -14.08 -3.55
C GLN A 208 4.82 -13.47 -2.77
N TYR A 209 3.69 -14.15 -2.68
CA TYR A 209 2.48 -13.57 -2.10
C TYR A 209 2.27 -13.89 -0.62
N VAL A 210 2.82 -15.01 -0.12
CA VAL A 210 2.84 -15.35 1.32
C VAL A 210 4.06 -14.76 2.04
N LYS A 211 5.18 -14.57 1.33
CA LYS A 211 6.43 -14.03 1.92
C LYS A 211 6.24 -12.69 2.66
N PRO A 212 5.52 -11.68 2.15
CA PRO A 212 5.26 -10.45 2.88
C PRO A 212 4.52 -10.68 4.20
N PHE A 213 3.50 -11.56 4.20
CA PHE A 213 2.76 -11.92 5.42
C PHE A 213 3.67 -12.58 6.45
N ARG A 214 4.47 -13.57 6.05
CA ARG A 214 5.46 -14.22 6.93
C ARG A 214 6.41 -13.21 7.60
N MET A 215 6.81 -12.16 6.87
CA MET A 215 7.67 -11.10 7.40
C MET A 215 6.92 -10.17 8.35
N ALA A 216 5.72 -9.71 7.96
CA ALA A 216 4.93 -8.77 8.74
C ALA A 216 4.30 -9.41 10.00
N LEU A 217 4.00 -10.72 9.97
CA LEU A 217 3.54 -11.48 11.14
C LEU A 217 4.51 -11.44 12.33
N LYS A 218 5.81 -11.16 12.08
CA LYS A 218 6.81 -10.96 13.16
C LYS A 218 6.49 -9.75 14.04
N ALA A 219 5.71 -8.78 13.56
CA ALA A 219 5.18 -7.65 14.35
C ALA A 219 3.92 -8.02 15.17
N LYS A 220 3.42 -9.25 15.07
CA LYS A 220 2.23 -9.74 15.78
C LYS A 220 0.98 -8.88 15.55
N PRO A 221 0.55 -8.71 14.28
CA PRO A 221 -0.68 -7.98 13.99
C PRO A 221 -1.87 -8.61 14.70
N ALA A 222 -2.80 -7.77 15.15
CA ALA A 222 -3.99 -8.24 15.86
C ALA A 222 -4.95 -9.00 14.94
N MET A 223 -4.99 -8.61 13.65
CA MET A 223 -5.91 -9.19 12.67
C MET A 223 -5.22 -9.53 11.35
N VAL A 224 -5.83 -10.48 10.63
CA VAL A 224 -5.58 -10.78 9.22
C VAL A 224 -6.91 -10.84 8.50
N MET A 225 -7.03 -10.15 7.35
CA MET A 225 -8.24 -10.16 6.51
C MET A 225 -8.08 -11.13 5.35
N THR A 226 -9.12 -11.93 5.08
CA THR A 226 -9.14 -12.84 3.92
C THR A 226 -9.32 -12.06 2.63
N ALA A 227 -8.77 -12.57 1.54
CA ALA A 227 -8.92 -11.96 0.22
C ALA A 227 -10.19 -12.43 -0.50
N PHE A 228 -10.67 -11.64 -1.47
CA PHE A 228 -11.83 -11.97 -2.32
C PHE A 228 -11.56 -13.09 -3.31
N ASN A 229 -10.31 -13.27 -3.75
CA ASN A 229 -9.93 -14.21 -4.79
C ASN A 229 -9.96 -15.68 -4.34
N ALA A 230 -9.94 -16.58 -5.28
CA ALA A 230 -9.64 -17.97 -5.08
C ALA A 230 -8.15 -18.26 -5.36
N ILE A 231 -7.59 -19.27 -4.71
CA ILE A 231 -6.31 -19.90 -5.04
C ILE A 231 -6.57 -21.37 -5.33
N ASP A 232 -6.08 -21.85 -6.46
CA ASP A 232 -6.40 -23.20 -6.95
C ASP A 232 -7.92 -23.46 -6.97
N ARG A 233 -8.68 -22.44 -7.38
CA ARG A 233 -10.16 -22.42 -7.47
C ARG A 233 -10.89 -22.61 -6.14
N LYS A 234 -10.19 -22.46 -5.01
CA LYS A 234 -10.77 -22.46 -3.66
C LYS A 234 -10.80 -21.03 -3.13
N PRO A 235 -11.95 -20.40 -2.95
CA PRO A 235 -12.06 -19.07 -2.35
C PRO A 235 -11.41 -19.01 -0.98
N ILE A 236 -10.67 -17.92 -0.71
CA ILE A 236 -9.88 -17.83 0.52
C ILE A 236 -10.75 -17.90 1.77
N SER A 237 -11.91 -17.23 1.81
CA SER A 237 -12.79 -17.18 2.99
C SER A 237 -13.36 -18.56 3.39
N GLY A 238 -13.38 -19.54 2.47
CA GLY A 238 -13.75 -20.94 2.74
C GLY A 238 -12.57 -21.91 2.76
N ASN A 239 -11.32 -21.43 2.63
CA ASN A 239 -10.15 -22.29 2.43
C ASN A 239 -9.45 -22.68 3.74
N LYS A 240 -9.88 -23.77 4.35
CA LYS A 240 -9.32 -24.32 5.58
C LYS A 240 -7.81 -24.60 5.49
N GLU A 241 -7.34 -25.09 4.33
CA GLU A 241 -5.90 -25.41 4.15
C GLU A 241 -5.03 -24.15 4.22
N LEU A 242 -5.54 -23.03 3.72
CA LEU A 242 -4.81 -21.76 3.77
C LEU A 242 -4.98 -21.04 5.11
N LEU A 243 -6.19 -20.95 5.67
CA LEU A 243 -6.41 -20.18 6.89
C LEU A 243 -5.97 -20.95 8.16
N LYS A 244 -6.33 -22.24 8.31
CA LYS A 244 -5.83 -23.05 9.44
C LYS A 244 -4.46 -23.63 9.15
N GLY A 245 -4.29 -24.37 8.06
CA GLY A 245 -3.06 -25.08 7.78
C GLY A 245 -1.84 -24.19 7.51
N LEU A 246 -1.98 -23.16 6.66
CA LEU A 246 -0.86 -22.28 6.35
C LEU A 246 -0.76 -21.13 7.35
N LEU A 247 -1.79 -20.27 7.48
CA LEU A 247 -1.70 -19.06 8.28
C LEU A 247 -1.52 -19.35 9.78
N ARG A 248 -2.35 -20.25 10.35
CA ARG A 248 -2.27 -20.55 11.79
C ARG A 248 -1.19 -21.57 12.12
N ASP A 249 -1.25 -22.79 11.54
CA ASP A 249 -0.40 -23.89 11.96
C ASP A 249 1.05 -23.71 11.51
N LYS A 250 1.29 -23.25 10.27
CA LYS A 250 2.64 -23.12 9.72
C LYS A 250 3.28 -21.76 10.01
N GLU A 251 2.55 -20.67 9.80
CA GLU A 251 3.10 -19.31 10.00
C GLU A 251 2.86 -18.78 11.43
N GLY A 252 2.10 -19.50 12.27
CA GLY A 252 1.95 -19.25 13.72
C GLY A 252 1.06 -18.05 14.06
N PHE A 253 0.07 -17.70 13.23
CA PHE A 253 -0.82 -16.59 13.52
C PHE A 253 -1.88 -16.97 14.59
N GLU A 254 -1.88 -16.27 15.70
CA GLU A 254 -2.78 -16.48 16.85
C GLU A 254 -3.92 -15.46 16.95
N GLY A 255 -3.85 -14.35 16.17
CA GLY A 255 -4.83 -13.26 16.19
C GLY A 255 -6.16 -13.61 15.53
N THR A 256 -6.97 -12.58 15.30
CA THR A 256 -8.32 -12.68 14.74
C THR A 256 -8.27 -12.69 13.21
N VAL A 257 -8.97 -13.62 12.56
CA VAL A 257 -9.20 -13.63 11.12
C VAL A 257 -10.56 -12.99 10.84
N ILE A 258 -10.56 -11.93 10.03
CA ILE A 258 -11.77 -11.26 9.57
C ILE A 258 -11.97 -11.51 8.08
N SER A 259 -13.21 -11.71 7.64
CA SER A 259 -13.51 -11.76 6.20
C SER A 259 -13.36 -10.38 5.56
N ASP A 260 -13.12 -10.30 4.26
CA ASP A 260 -13.36 -9.06 3.53
C ASP A 260 -14.87 -8.81 3.36
N TRP A 261 -15.25 -7.61 2.90
CA TRP A 261 -16.63 -7.17 2.79
C TRP A 261 -17.51 -8.15 2.02
N GLY A 262 -18.42 -8.81 2.72
CA GLY A 262 -19.35 -9.77 2.13
C GLY A 262 -18.73 -11.05 1.60
N SER A 263 -17.42 -11.27 1.78
CA SER A 263 -16.71 -12.37 1.09
C SER A 263 -17.14 -13.77 1.52
N ILE A 264 -17.75 -13.93 2.70
CA ILE A 264 -18.37 -15.23 3.07
C ILE A 264 -19.60 -15.48 2.21
N GLY A 265 -20.49 -14.50 2.04
CA GLY A 265 -21.66 -14.63 1.17
C GLY A 265 -21.31 -14.91 -0.27
N GLN A 266 -20.18 -14.37 -0.75
CA GLN A 266 -19.71 -14.61 -2.12
C GLN A 266 -19.33 -16.08 -2.43
N LEU A 267 -19.18 -16.94 -1.42
CA LEU A 267 -18.99 -18.39 -1.65
C LEU A 267 -20.17 -19.01 -2.40
N GLU A 268 -21.39 -18.52 -2.18
CA GLU A 268 -22.58 -18.91 -2.94
C GLU A 268 -22.50 -18.43 -4.38
N GLU A 269 -22.15 -17.15 -4.61
CA GLU A 269 -21.99 -16.58 -5.95
C GLU A 269 -20.85 -17.23 -6.74
N GLN A 270 -19.77 -17.63 -6.06
CA GLN A 270 -18.65 -18.37 -6.65
C GLN A 270 -18.98 -19.83 -6.93
N GLY A 271 -20.18 -20.32 -6.52
CA GLY A 271 -20.67 -21.66 -6.78
C GLY A 271 -19.97 -22.78 -5.99
N VAL A 272 -19.32 -22.43 -4.86
CA VAL A 272 -18.67 -23.41 -3.95
C VAL A 272 -19.53 -23.70 -2.72
N ALA A 273 -20.56 -22.89 -2.46
CA ALA A 273 -21.61 -23.15 -1.49
C ALA A 273 -22.97 -23.14 -2.20
N ALA A 274 -23.88 -24.03 -1.79
CA ALA A 274 -25.21 -24.12 -2.40
C ALA A 274 -26.17 -23.04 -1.88
N ASP A 275 -25.89 -22.54 -0.68
CA ASP A 275 -26.66 -21.50 0.01
C ASP A 275 -25.81 -20.83 1.11
N MET A 276 -26.40 -19.84 1.77
CA MET A 276 -25.76 -19.10 2.85
C MET A 276 -25.43 -19.97 4.09
N GLU A 277 -26.21 -21.05 4.36
CA GLU A 277 -25.89 -21.99 5.44
C GLU A 277 -24.58 -22.73 5.16
N GLU A 278 -24.39 -23.23 3.92
CA GLU A 278 -23.16 -23.91 3.51
C GLU A 278 -21.97 -22.95 3.49
N ALA A 279 -22.17 -21.69 3.06
CA ALA A 279 -21.15 -20.65 3.11
C ALA A 279 -20.69 -20.39 4.56
N ALA A 280 -21.61 -20.28 5.50
CA ALA A 280 -21.30 -20.11 6.94
C ALA A 280 -20.56 -21.33 7.50
N ILE A 281 -20.92 -22.58 7.11
CA ILE A 281 -20.20 -23.79 7.51
C ILE A 281 -18.75 -23.75 7.02
N GLN A 282 -18.54 -23.50 5.72
CA GLN A 282 -17.21 -23.49 5.13
C GLN A 282 -16.31 -22.42 5.77
N ALA A 283 -16.81 -21.20 5.97
CA ALA A 283 -16.06 -20.11 6.57
C ALA A 283 -15.70 -20.39 8.04
N SER A 284 -16.64 -20.89 8.85
CA SER A 284 -16.38 -21.26 10.26
C SER A 284 -15.39 -22.42 10.39
N GLU A 285 -15.51 -23.45 9.53
CA GLU A 285 -14.54 -24.55 9.48
C GLU A 285 -13.15 -24.08 9.03
N ALA A 286 -13.08 -23.11 8.11
CA ALA A 286 -11.84 -22.49 7.68
C ALA A 286 -11.21 -21.62 8.78
N GLY A 287 -11.97 -21.19 9.79
CA GLY A 287 -11.48 -20.41 10.94
C GLY A 287 -11.52 -18.91 10.73
N VAL A 288 -12.51 -18.41 9.98
CA VAL A 288 -12.87 -17.00 9.93
C VAL A 288 -13.60 -16.65 11.23
N ASP A 289 -13.05 -15.70 11.99
CA ASP A 289 -13.54 -15.34 13.32
C ASP A 289 -14.59 -14.22 13.26
N ILE A 290 -14.46 -13.28 12.33
CA ILE A 290 -15.41 -12.17 12.15
C ILE A 290 -15.92 -12.16 10.71
N ASP A 291 -17.25 -12.16 10.57
CA ASP A 291 -17.95 -11.94 9.31
C ASP A 291 -18.16 -10.44 9.09
N MET A 292 -17.45 -9.87 8.10
CA MET A 292 -17.61 -8.48 7.72
C MET A 292 -18.75 -8.35 6.72
N MET A 293 -19.89 -7.87 7.19
CA MET A 293 -21.05 -7.42 6.41
C MET A 293 -21.79 -8.50 5.60
N SER A 294 -21.38 -9.78 5.60
CA SER A 294 -22.24 -10.80 4.99
C SER A 294 -23.35 -11.22 5.97
N PRO A 295 -24.51 -11.73 5.48
CA PRO A 295 -25.56 -12.23 6.36
C PRO A 295 -25.27 -13.63 6.91
N ALA A 296 -24.14 -14.26 6.57
CA ALA A 296 -23.91 -15.68 6.82
C ALA A 296 -23.89 -16.03 8.31
N TYR A 297 -23.05 -15.34 9.11
CA TYR A 297 -22.96 -15.66 10.52
C TYR A 297 -24.19 -15.17 11.30
N MET A 298 -24.65 -13.96 11.02
CA MET A 298 -25.78 -13.39 11.76
C MET A 298 -27.11 -14.09 11.55
N LEU A 299 -27.31 -14.80 10.42
CA LEU A 299 -28.57 -15.45 10.09
C LEU A 299 -28.53 -16.97 10.23
N CYS A 300 -27.33 -17.57 10.14
CA CYS A 300 -27.23 -19.02 9.99
C CYS A 300 -26.57 -19.73 11.19
N LEU A 301 -25.58 -19.10 11.88
CA LEU A 301 -24.78 -19.81 12.89
C LEU A 301 -25.60 -20.38 14.05
N GLU A 302 -26.55 -19.62 14.62
CA GLU A 302 -27.37 -20.09 15.74
C GLU A 302 -28.07 -21.43 15.38
N LYS A 303 -28.80 -21.46 14.29
CA LYS A 303 -29.49 -22.65 13.80
C LYS A 303 -28.53 -23.80 13.45
N LEU A 304 -27.37 -23.49 12.89
CA LEU A 304 -26.36 -24.50 12.51
C LEU A 304 -25.75 -25.17 13.74
N VAL A 305 -25.52 -24.43 14.81
CA VAL A 305 -25.05 -24.97 16.10
C VAL A 305 -26.16 -25.77 16.78
N GLU A 306 -27.38 -25.25 16.89
CA GLU A 306 -28.51 -25.93 17.50
C GLU A 306 -28.86 -27.26 16.81
N SER A 307 -28.69 -27.31 15.48
CA SER A 307 -28.89 -28.54 14.69
C SER A 307 -27.70 -29.49 14.71
N GLY A 308 -26.58 -29.09 15.34
CA GLY A 308 -25.34 -29.89 15.41
C GLY A 308 -24.59 -30.00 14.09
N LYS A 309 -24.90 -29.17 13.10
CA LYS A 309 -24.14 -29.08 11.85
C LYS A 309 -22.76 -28.42 12.06
N ILE A 310 -22.67 -27.47 13.00
CA ILE A 310 -21.42 -26.83 13.46
C ILE A 310 -21.24 -27.13 14.94
N PRO A 311 -20.06 -27.60 15.40
CA PRO A 311 -19.76 -27.69 16.82
C PRO A 311 -19.75 -26.29 17.48
N GLU A 312 -20.38 -26.10 18.63
CA GLU A 312 -20.34 -24.84 19.39
C GLU A 312 -18.89 -24.41 19.70
N ALA A 313 -17.99 -25.36 19.84
CA ALA A 313 -16.57 -25.09 20.05
C ALA A 313 -15.92 -24.18 18.99
N PHE A 314 -16.42 -24.16 17.75
CA PHE A 314 -15.93 -23.23 16.71
C PHE A 314 -16.36 -21.79 16.98
N VAL A 315 -17.60 -21.63 17.49
CA VAL A 315 -18.09 -20.32 17.94
C VAL A 315 -17.33 -19.85 19.15
N ASP A 316 -17.09 -20.75 20.13
CA ASP A 316 -16.31 -20.43 21.34
C ASP A 316 -14.89 -19.98 21.00
N GLU A 317 -14.23 -20.71 20.11
CA GLU A 317 -12.84 -20.39 19.71
C GLU A 317 -12.74 -19.03 19.01
N SER A 318 -13.66 -18.72 18.10
CA SER A 318 -13.70 -17.46 17.36
C SER A 318 -14.09 -16.29 18.27
N ALA A 319 -15.15 -16.42 19.06
CA ALA A 319 -15.55 -15.40 20.02
C ALA A 319 -14.42 -15.11 21.03
N PHE A 320 -13.72 -16.14 21.51
CA PHE A 320 -12.58 -15.98 22.41
C PHE A 320 -11.46 -15.15 21.81
N ARG A 321 -11.10 -15.36 20.53
CA ARG A 321 -10.09 -14.53 19.84
C ARG A 321 -10.51 -13.07 19.74
N VAL A 322 -11.79 -12.80 19.47
CA VAL A 322 -12.32 -11.43 19.46
C VAL A 322 -12.26 -10.79 20.85
N LEU A 323 -12.65 -11.51 21.91
CA LEU A 323 -12.54 -11.03 23.29
C LEU A 323 -11.07 -10.80 23.70
N MET A 324 -10.15 -11.68 23.30
CA MET A 324 -8.72 -11.51 23.54
C MET A 324 -8.18 -10.25 22.85
N MET A 325 -8.59 -9.96 21.61
CA MET A 325 -8.20 -8.73 20.91
C MET A 325 -8.72 -7.49 21.64
N LYS A 326 -9.98 -7.47 22.07
CA LYS A 326 -10.54 -6.37 22.88
C LYS A 326 -9.79 -6.19 24.20
N ASN A 327 -9.40 -7.30 24.85
CA ASN A 327 -8.60 -7.27 26.06
C ASN A 327 -7.19 -6.69 25.83
N GLN A 328 -6.52 -7.12 24.78
CA GLN A 328 -5.20 -6.59 24.41
C GLN A 328 -5.23 -5.08 24.12
N LEU A 329 -6.35 -4.59 23.61
CA LEU A 329 -6.59 -3.16 23.38
C LEU A 329 -6.97 -2.39 24.67
N GLY A 330 -7.10 -3.08 25.82
CA GLY A 330 -7.46 -2.48 27.10
C GLY A 330 -8.92 -2.04 27.21
N LEU A 331 -9.81 -2.51 26.31
CA LEU A 331 -11.18 -2.06 26.24
C LEU A 331 -12.04 -2.48 27.44
N PHE A 332 -11.70 -3.58 28.10
CA PHE A 332 -12.39 -4.03 29.32
C PHE A 332 -12.04 -3.17 30.53
N GLU A 333 -10.81 -2.66 30.61
CA GLU A 333 -10.38 -1.73 31.67
C GLU A 333 -10.84 -0.30 31.38
N ASN A 334 -10.78 0.12 30.12
CA ASN A 334 -11.21 1.45 29.69
C ASN A 334 -11.75 1.45 28.26
N PRO A 335 -13.08 1.33 28.06
CA PRO A 335 -13.72 1.30 26.74
C PRO A 335 -13.56 2.61 25.95
N PHE A 336 -13.06 3.66 26.58
CA PHE A 336 -12.81 5.00 26.02
C PHE A 336 -11.33 5.36 25.97
N ALA A 337 -10.44 4.36 26.04
CA ALA A 337 -9.00 4.57 25.98
C ALA A 337 -8.61 5.35 24.72
N GLY A 338 -7.74 6.36 24.85
CA GLY A 338 -7.27 7.21 23.75
C GLY A 338 -8.19 8.36 23.35
N LEU A 339 -9.50 8.28 23.68
CA LEU A 339 -10.51 9.23 23.20
C LEU A 339 -10.17 10.68 23.57
N GLY A 340 -10.08 11.57 22.57
CA GLY A 340 -9.83 13.00 22.75
C GLY A 340 -8.40 13.38 23.17
N LYS A 341 -7.43 12.45 23.13
CA LYS A 341 -6.05 12.70 23.63
C LYS A 341 -5.10 13.28 22.59
N SER A 342 -5.34 13.12 21.30
CA SER A 342 -4.48 13.61 20.23
C SER A 342 -5.05 14.83 19.52
N GLY A 343 -4.18 15.76 19.10
CA GLY A 343 -4.54 16.89 18.24
C GLY A 343 -4.50 16.53 16.77
N LYS A 344 -5.37 17.17 15.98
CA LYS A 344 -5.41 17.03 14.52
C LYS A 344 -4.37 17.93 13.88
N LEU A 345 -3.70 17.46 12.83
CA LEU A 345 -2.79 18.26 12.00
C LEU A 345 -1.83 19.13 12.81
N THR A 346 -1.24 18.58 13.88
CA THR A 346 -0.26 19.31 14.68
C THR A 346 0.95 19.69 13.84
N LEU A 347 1.78 20.62 14.34
CA LEU A 347 3.02 20.99 13.64
C LEU A 347 3.91 19.76 13.40
N HIS A 348 4.03 18.88 14.39
CA HIS A 348 4.78 17.63 14.26
C HIS A 348 4.19 16.71 13.17
N ASN A 349 2.84 16.51 13.16
CA ASN A 349 2.18 15.67 12.15
C ASN A 349 2.41 16.22 10.72
N ARG A 350 2.28 17.54 10.55
CA ARG A 350 2.56 18.22 9.27
C ARG A 350 4.01 18.08 8.83
N GLU A 351 4.95 18.22 9.76
CA GLU A 351 6.39 18.05 9.48
C GLU A 351 6.70 16.63 8.99
N LYS A 352 6.13 15.61 9.63
CA LYS A 352 6.30 14.21 9.21
C LYS A 352 5.61 13.92 7.88
N ALA A 353 4.42 14.46 7.64
CA ALA A 353 3.75 14.36 6.36
C ALA A 353 4.55 15.04 5.23
N TYR A 354 5.13 16.21 5.49
CA TYR A 354 6.01 16.91 4.56
C TYR A 354 7.29 16.11 4.27
N GLN A 355 7.95 15.61 5.32
CA GLN A 355 9.15 14.78 5.16
C GLN A 355 8.86 13.54 4.31
N LEU A 356 7.81 12.78 4.63
CA LEU A 356 7.47 11.58 3.90
C LEU A 356 7.02 11.87 2.47
N ALA A 357 6.28 12.97 2.23
CA ALA A 357 5.93 13.41 0.89
C ALA A 357 7.17 13.73 0.04
N GLY A 358 8.14 14.43 0.61
CA GLY A 358 9.41 14.75 -0.06
C GLY A 358 10.24 13.50 -0.37
N GLU A 359 10.33 12.56 0.58
CA GLU A 359 11.09 11.32 0.41
C GLU A 359 10.38 10.29 -0.49
N SER A 360 9.08 10.42 -0.72
CA SER A 360 8.27 9.57 -1.60
C SER A 360 8.31 9.98 -3.06
N CYS A 361 8.56 11.26 -3.34
CA CYS A 361 8.68 11.75 -4.71
C CYS A 361 9.94 11.19 -5.38
N VAL A 362 9.78 10.68 -6.62
CA VAL A 362 10.88 10.08 -7.39
C VAL A 362 11.22 10.96 -8.59
N LEU A 363 12.45 11.44 -8.66
CA LEU A 363 12.97 12.13 -9.83
C LEU A 363 13.34 11.10 -10.90
N LEU A 364 12.52 10.98 -11.95
CA LEU A 364 12.70 9.99 -13.02
C LEU A 364 13.64 10.46 -14.13
N LYS A 365 13.67 11.77 -14.40
CA LYS A 365 14.50 12.38 -15.42
C LYS A 365 14.90 13.78 -15.01
N ASN A 366 16.14 14.19 -15.31
CA ASN A 366 16.59 15.57 -15.17
C ASN A 366 17.72 15.89 -16.15
N ASP A 367 17.39 16.54 -17.25
CA ASP A 367 18.36 17.04 -18.23
C ASP A 367 18.95 18.40 -17.76
N LYS A 368 19.34 18.48 -16.50
CA LYS A 368 19.95 19.64 -15.84
C LYS A 368 19.06 20.90 -15.80
N ILE A 369 17.73 20.74 -15.87
CA ILE A 369 16.80 21.85 -15.71
C ILE A 369 16.49 22.10 -14.23
N LEU A 370 16.40 21.05 -13.41
CA LEU A 370 16.15 21.14 -11.98
C LEU A 370 17.47 21.16 -11.18
N PRO A 371 17.53 21.87 -10.03
CA PRO A 371 16.46 22.72 -9.47
C PRO A 371 16.28 24.02 -10.22
N LEU A 372 15.03 24.55 -10.26
CA LEU A 372 14.72 25.84 -10.86
C LEU A 372 15.19 27.01 -10.01
N SER A 373 15.55 28.10 -10.66
CA SER A 373 15.90 29.35 -9.98
C SER A 373 14.65 30.12 -9.55
N MET A 374 14.52 30.47 -8.27
CA MET A 374 13.44 31.34 -7.76
C MET A 374 13.47 32.77 -8.30
N LYS A 375 14.55 33.17 -9.01
CA LYS A 375 14.68 34.50 -9.62
C LYS A 375 14.07 34.63 -11.01
N LYS A 376 13.59 33.52 -11.56
CA LYS A 376 12.95 33.49 -12.89
C LYS A 376 11.48 33.18 -12.72
N LYS A 377 10.62 33.93 -13.41
CA LYS A 377 9.20 33.60 -13.52
C LYS A 377 9.04 32.25 -14.20
N VAL A 378 8.22 31.38 -13.62
CA VAL A 378 7.91 30.04 -14.11
C VAL A 378 6.42 29.92 -14.31
N ILE A 379 6.00 29.33 -15.40
CA ILE A 379 4.60 29.01 -15.67
C ILE A 379 4.31 27.64 -15.08
N TRP A 380 3.34 27.53 -14.17
CA TRP A 380 2.80 26.28 -13.65
C TRP A 380 1.48 25.99 -14.35
N ALA A 381 1.41 24.91 -15.09
CA ALA A 381 0.26 24.58 -15.94
C ALA A 381 -0.29 23.18 -15.63
N GLY A 382 -1.58 23.03 -15.77
CA GLY A 382 -2.29 21.77 -15.57
C GLY A 382 -3.28 21.79 -14.40
N PRO A 383 -4.22 20.84 -14.37
CA PRO A 383 -5.36 20.88 -13.45
C PRO A 383 -4.96 20.82 -11.97
N TYR A 384 -3.86 20.17 -11.66
CA TYR A 384 -3.36 20.03 -10.30
C TYR A 384 -2.69 21.28 -9.73
N THR A 385 -2.55 22.38 -10.50
CA THR A 385 -2.08 23.66 -9.97
C THR A 385 -3.05 24.27 -8.97
N ALA A 386 -4.36 24.08 -9.19
CA ALA A 386 -5.44 24.62 -8.36
C ALA A 386 -6.29 23.55 -7.67
N SER A 387 -6.01 22.25 -7.89
CA SER A 387 -6.75 21.16 -7.26
C SER A 387 -6.19 20.81 -5.88
N ARG A 388 -7.09 20.47 -4.96
CA ARG A 388 -6.78 19.91 -3.61
C ARG A 388 -6.77 18.39 -3.60
N GLU A 389 -7.03 17.72 -4.73
CA GLU A 389 -7.06 16.27 -4.89
C GLU A 389 -5.67 15.60 -4.77
N LEU A 390 -4.94 15.92 -3.73
CA LEU A 390 -3.63 15.31 -3.44
C LEU A 390 -3.71 14.17 -2.43
N LEU A 391 -4.88 14.00 -1.77
CA LEU A 391 -5.06 13.02 -0.70
C LEU A 391 -5.30 11.60 -1.23
N SER A 392 -6.14 11.41 -2.26
CA SER A 392 -6.55 10.12 -2.81
C SER A 392 -7.67 9.42 -2.04
N ARG A 393 -8.11 8.27 -2.54
CA ARG A 393 -9.04 7.37 -1.85
C ARG A 393 -8.48 6.89 -0.51
N TRP A 394 -9.34 6.42 0.35
CA TRP A 394 -9.02 6.00 1.73
C TRP A 394 -8.49 7.14 2.61
N SER A 395 -8.75 8.39 2.21
CA SER A 395 -8.53 9.58 3.03
C SER A 395 -9.83 10.12 3.64
N ILE A 396 -10.79 9.25 3.88
CA ILE A 396 -12.19 9.55 4.24
C ILE A 396 -12.31 10.52 5.43
N PHE A 397 -11.41 10.39 6.39
CA PHE A 397 -11.38 11.20 7.60
C PHE A 397 -10.38 12.36 7.53
N GLY A 398 -9.75 12.56 6.37
CA GLY A 398 -8.77 13.63 6.13
C GLY A 398 -9.40 15.02 6.21
N GLU A 399 -8.61 15.99 6.63
CA GLU A 399 -9.02 17.40 6.67
C GLU A 399 -8.82 18.04 5.28
N HIS A 400 -9.70 17.71 4.32
CA HIS A 400 -9.60 18.12 2.91
C HIS A 400 -9.49 19.65 2.73
N GLU A 401 -10.22 20.42 3.55
CA GLU A 401 -10.17 21.90 3.57
C GLU A 401 -8.78 22.45 3.94
N ALA A 402 -7.98 21.66 4.68
CA ALA A 402 -6.66 22.07 5.13
C ALA A 402 -5.54 21.79 4.10
N VAL A 403 -5.87 21.14 2.97
CA VAL A 403 -4.90 20.87 1.89
C VAL A 403 -4.67 22.12 1.08
N GLU A 404 -3.42 22.57 1.01
CA GLU A 404 -3.03 23.68 0.13
C GLU A 404 -2.85 23.20 -1.31
N THR A 405 -3.30 24.00 -2.26
CA THR A 405 -2.99 23.80 -3.68
C THR A 405 -1.55 24.20 -3.99
N ILE A 406 -1.04 23.83 -5.17
CA ILE A 406 0.26 24.35 -5.65
C ILE A 406 0.25 25.88 -5.68
N GLU A 407 -0.85 26.48 -6.18
CA GLU A 407 -1.00 27.94 -6.23
C GLU A 407 -0.99 28.60 -4.85
N ASP A 408 -1.73 28.03 -3.86
CA ASP A 408 -1.74 28.52 -2.47
C ASP A 408 -0.31 28.57 -1.89
N VAL A 409 0.46 27.48 -2.07
CA VAL A 409 1.82 27.37 -1.53
C VAL A 409 2.79 28.33 -2.23
N LEU A 410 2.72 28.46 -3.56
CA LEU A 410 3.55 29.43 -4.30
C LEU A 410 3.30 30.86 -3.81
N GLN A 411 2.04 31.25 -3.62
CA GLN A 411 1.66 32.56 -3.08
C GLN A 411 2.17 32.73 -1.63
N ARG A 412 1.97 31.75 -0.75
CA ARG A 412 2.43 31.77 0.64
C ARG A 412 3.94 31.91 0.75
N LYS A 413 4.68 31.21 -0.11
CA LYS A 413 6.16 31.26 -0.17
C LYS A 413 6.70 32.47 -0.94
N GLN A 414 5.83 33.32 -1.51
CA GLN A 414 6.20 34.50 -2.30
C GLN A 414 7.12 34.14 -3.49
N ILE A 415 6.84 33.00 -4.14
CA ILE A 415 7.55 32.56 -5.35
C ILE A 415 6.82 33.17 -6.55
N GLU A 416 7.57 33.91 -7.39
CA GLU A 416 7.00 34.51 -8.60
C GLU A 416 6.70 33.42 -9.64
N ALA A 417 5.40 33.14 -9.84
CA ALA A 417 4.91 32.13 -10.73
C ALA A 417 3.56 32.54 -11.36
N GLU A 418 3.26 32.03 -12.52
CA GLU A 418 1.95 32.12 -13.13
C GLU A 418 1.29 30.73 -13.10
N CYS A 419 0.14 30.59 -12.43
CA CYS A 419 -0.61 29.35 -12.33
C CYS A 419 -1.76 29.34 -13.31
N ILE A 420 -1.86 28.29 -14.13
CA ILE A 420 -2.86 28.12 -15.17
C ILE A 420 -3.40 26.69 -15.15
N THR A 421 -4.67 26.51 -14.86
CA THR A 421 -5.31 25.18 -14.84
C THR A 421 -5.26 24.51 -16.22
N GLY A 422 -5.52 25.27 -17.30
CA GLY A 422 -5.38 24.84 -18.70
C GLY A 422 -6.44 23.84 -19.19
N CYS A 423 -6.78 22.84 -18.38
CA CYS A 423 -7.84 21.87 -18.66
C CYS A 423 -8.41 21.32 -17.34
N ASN A 424 -9.45 20.51 -17.41
CA ASN A 424 -9.97 19.75 -16.26
C ASN A 424 -9.09 18.51 -15.97
N ILE A 425 -9.27 17.89 -14.79
CA ILE A 425 -8.63 16.61 -14.50
C ILE A 425 -9.19 15.53 -15.43
N LEU A 426 -10.53 15.45 -15.55
CA LEU A 426 -11.25 14.56 -16.45
C LEU A 426 -12.10 15.37 -17.43
N SER A 427 -12.25 14.87 -18.64
CA SER A 427 -13.27 15.36 -19.58
C SER A 427 -14.68 14.99 -19.11
N ASP A 428 -15.71 15.67 -19.64
CA ASP A 428 -17.12 15.33 -19.37
C ASP A 428 -17.47 13.88 -19.72
N ALA A 429 -16.82 13.33 -20.74
CA ALA A 429 -17.00 11.96 -21.16
C ALA A 429 -16.37 10.98 -20.14
N GLU A 430 -15.18 11.29 -19.64
CA GLU A 430 -14.51 10.50 -18.62
C GLU A 430 -15.25 10.57 -17.27
N CYS A 431 -15.76 11.74 -16.87
CA CYS A 431 -16.59 11.90 -15.67
C CYS A 431 -17.79 10.94 -15.66
N LYS A 432 -18.46 10.77 -16.82
CA LYS A 432 -19.58 9.82 -16.96
C LYS A 432 -19.12 8.36 -16.79
N VAL A 433 -17.97 8.01 -17.35
CA VAL A 433 -17.40 6.65 -17.23
C VAL A 433 -17.06 6.33 -15.78
N TRP A 434 -16.45 7.29 -15.08
CA TRP A 434 -16.00 7.13 -13.70
C TRP A 434 -17.07 7.45 -12.65
N GLN A 435 -18.29 7.85 -13.08
CA GLN A 435 -19.43 8.18 -12.23
C GLN A 435 -19.09 9.25 -11.17
N VAL A 436 -18.36 10.28 -11.60
CA VAL A 436 -17.96 11.41 -10.75
C VAL A 436 -18.51 12.71 -11.31
N GLU A 437 -18.75 13.67 -10.44
CA GLU A 437 -19.02 15.04 -10.84
C GLU A 437 -17.70 15.72 -11.20
N GLN A 438 -17.77 16.67 -12.13
CA GLN A 438 -16.59 17.42 -12.52
C GLN A 438 -16.20 18.37 -11.38
N GLU A 439 -15.01 18.20 -10.85
CA GLU A 439 -14.43 19.20 -9.96
C GLU A 439 -14.05 20.44 -10.76
N LEU A 440 -14.75 21.52 -10.52
CA LEU A 440 -14.43 22.85 -11.04
C LEU A 440 -13.27 23.45 -10.24
N SER A 441 -12.11 22.86 -10.32
CA SER A 441 -10.88 23.47 -9.81
C SER A 441 -10.43 24.58 -10.76
N GLY A 442 -11.04 25.76 -10.61
CA GLY A 442 -10.79 26.90 -11.49
C GLY A 442 -11.40 26.76 -12.90
N LYS A 443 -11.93 27.83 -13.48
CA LYS A 443 -12.33 27.78 -14.88
C LYS A 443 -11.10 27.66 -15.76
N PRO A 444 -11.03 26.64 -16.67
CA PRO A 444 -9.98 26.60 -17.67
C PRO A 444 -9.87 27.95 -18.35
N ARG A 445 -8.67 28.51 -18.39
CA ARG A 445 -8.47 29.75 -19.17
C ARG A 445 -8.68 29.46 -20.66
N ASP A 446 -9.19 30.45 -21.39
CA ASP A 446 -9.14 30.46 -22.85
C ASP A 446 -7.71 30.14 -23.32
N GLU A 447 -7.56 29.32 -24.36
CA GLU A 447 -6.25 28.81 -24.85
C GLU A 447 -5.30 29.92 -25.33
N GLN A 448 -5.71 31.18 -25.38
CA GLN A 448 -4.88 32.32 -25.77
C GLN A 448 -3.58 32.45 -24.97
N TRP A 449 -3.53 31.96 -23.72
CA TRP A 449 -2.30 31.97 -22.92
C TRP A 449 -1.19 31.10 -23.52
N LEU A 450 -1.53 30.02 -24.26
CA LEU A 450 -0.56 29.20 -24.96
C LEU A 450 0.25 29.99 -26.00
N GLU A 451 -0.34 31.02 -26.58
CA GLU A 451 0.32 31.90 -27.56
C GLU A 451 1.36 32.81 -26.89
N THR A 452 1.26 33.03 -25.57
CA THR A 452 2.21 33.84 -24.82
C THR A 452 3.47 33.08 -24.42
N ILE A 453 3.44 31.74 -24.51
CA ILE A 453 4.60 30.89 -24.20
C ILE A 453 5.65 31.05 -25.31
N THR A 454 6.86 31.40 -24.93
CA THR A 454 8.02 31.46 -25.82
C THR A 454 8.92 30.23 -25.61
N HIS A 455 9.84 29.99 -26.54
CA HIS A 455 10.78 28.86 -26.45
C HIS A 455 11.77 28.98 -25.28
N GLU A 456 11.92 30.17 -24.67
CA GLU A 456 12.78 30.41 -23.49
C GLU A 456 12.06 30.15 -22.17
N ASP A 457 10.72 30.15 -22.15
CA ASP A 457 9.94 29.99 -20.94
C ASP A 457 10.04 28.57 -20.39
N THR A 458 10.09 28.48 -19.07
CA THR A 458 10.03 27.20 -18.36
C THR A 458 8.60 26.95 -17.89
N VAL A 459 8.07 25.79 -18.24
CA VAL A 459 6.72 25.36 -17.85
C VAL A 459 6.83 24.14 -16.95
N VAL A 460 6.20 24.20 -15.77
CA VAL A 460 6.00 23.05 -14.88
C VAL A 460 4.59 22.54 -15.10
N CYS A 461 4.47 21.40 -15.78
CA CYS A 461 3.19 20.72 -16.01
C CYS A 461 2.85 19.84 -14.80
N VAL A 462 1.71 20.07 -14.13
CA VAL A 462 1.24 19.24 -13.01
C VAL A 462 0.01 18.49 -13.44
N LEU A 463 0.22 17.22 -13.79
CA LEU A 463 -0.75 16.36 -14.48
C LEU A 463 -0.98 15.08 -13.68
N GLY A 464 -2.10 14.39 -13.90
CA GLY A 464 -2.33 13.15 -13.20
C GLY A 464 -3.71 12.52 -13.38
N GLU A 465 -3.91 11.39 -12.71
CA GLU A 465 -5.21 10.72 -12.64
C GLU A 465 -6.15 11.45 -11.66
N HIS A 466 -7.46 11.34 -11.89
CA HIS A 466 -8.47 11.62 -10.86
C HIS A 466 -8.43 10.55 -9.76
N GLU A 467 -8.82 10.88 -8.52
CA GLU A 467 -8.80 9.91 -7.42
C GLU A 467 -9.66 8.67 -7.69
N SER A 468 -10.79 8.81 -8.40
CA SER A 468 -11.66 7.70 -8.79
C SER A 468 -10.99 6.70 -9.75
N GLN A 469 -9.90 7.10 -10.41
CA GLN A 469 -9.22 6.26 -11.39
C GLN A 469 -8.21 5.29 -10.73
N SER A 470 -7.99 5.35 -9.42
CA SER A 470 -7.16 4.41 -8.65
C SER A 470 -7.84 4.06 -7.33
N GLY A 471 -7.45 2.94 -6.72
CA GLY A 471 -8.09 2.35 -5.55
C GLY A 471 -9.02 1.19 -5.92
N GLU A 472 -9.85 0.79 -4.99
CA GLU A 472 -10.81 -0.29 -5.16
C GLU A 472 -11.84 0.02 -6.25
N ALA A 473 -12.25 -1.00 -7.02
CA ALA A 473 -13.17 -0.90 -8.16
C ALA A 473 -12.70 0.08 -9.28
N ALA A 474 -11.39 0.32 -9.38
CA ALA A 474 -10.80 1.25 -10.34
C ALA A 474 -9.81 0.58 -11.31
N SER A 475 -10.14 -0.60 -11.81
CA SER A 475 -9.35 -1.27 -12.85
C SER A 475 -9.37 -0.50 -14.18
N ARG A 476 -8.20 -0.36 -14.82
CA ARG A 476 -8.05 0.36 -16.09
C ARG A 476 -7.35 -0.49 -17.14
N ALA A 477 -7.90 -0.56 -18.34
CA ALA A 477 -7.24 -1.22 -19.48
C ALA A 477 -6.16 -0.32 -20.13
N PHE A 478 -6.36 1.00 -20.13
CA PHE A 478 -5.41 1.97 -20.66
C PHE A 478 -4.73 2.71 -19.52
N LEU A 479 -3.40 2.71 -19.53
CA LEU A 479 -2.56 3.33 -18.50
C LEU A 479 -2.07 4.72 -18.93
N THR A 480 -2.95 5.54 -19.48
CA THR A 480 -2.63 6.88 -19.99
C THR A 480 -3.16 7.96 -19.04
N LEU A 481 -2.57 9.15 -19.12
CA LEU A 481 -3.20 10.34 -18.54
C LEU A 481 -4.57 10.59 -19.18
N PRO A 482 -5.49 11.31 -18.52
CA PRO A 482 -6.75 11.78 -19.12
C PRO A 482 -6.51 12.56 -20.40
N GLU A 483 -7.48 12.46 -21.34
CA GLU A 483 -7.30 12.94 -22.71
C GLU A 483 -7.02 14.46 -22.79
N GLU A 484 -7.77 15.29 -22.08
CA GLU A 484 -7.56 16.75 -22.10
C GLU A 484 -6.17 17.14 -21.62
N GLN A 485 -5.64 16.42 -20.64
CA GLN A 485 -4.28 16.66 -20.12
C GLN A 485 -3.19 16.26 -21.12
N GLN A 486 -3.39 15.18 -21.89
CA GLN A 486 -2.48 14.81 -22.97
C GLN A 486 -2.46 15.88 -24.05
N VAL A 487 -3.64 16.40 -24.47
CA VAL A 487 -3.76 17.47 -25.44
C VAL A 487 -3.08 18.75 -24.94
N LEU A 488 -3.31 19.13 -23.68
CA LEU A 488 -2.66 20.30 -23.08
C LEU A 488 -1.14 20.16 -23.10
N PHE A 489 -0.62 19.01 -22.68
CA PHE A 489 0.82 18.73 -22.65
C PHE A 489 1.45 18.87 -24.04
N GLU A 490 0.85 18.29 -25.08
CA GLU A 490 1.39 18.40 -26.46
C GLU A 490 1.38 19.84 -26.97
N LYS A 491 0.32 20.62 -26.70
CA LYS A 491 0.27 22.05 -27.06
C LYS A 491 1.38 22.87 -26.38
N ILE A 492 1.68 22.59 -25.10
CA ILE A 492 2.78 23.22 -24.40
C ILE A 492 4.13 22.79 -25.03
N ALA A 493 4.29 21.49 -25.32
CA ALA A 493 5.51 20.93 -25.89
C ALA A 493 5.80 21.41 -27.34
N GLU A 494 4.81 21.93 -28.06
CA GLU A 494 5.01 22.62 -29.32
C GLU A 494 5.60 24.02 -29.17
N ARG A 495 5.44 24.66 -28.00
CA ARG A 495 5.87 26.04 -27.72
C ARG A 495 7.27 26.11 -27.07
N THR A 496 7.56 25.22 -26.13
CA THR A 496 8.84 25.18 -25.43
C THR A 496 9.33 23.76 -25.21
N SER A 497 10.64 23.58 -25.14
CA SER A 497 11.30 22.34 -24.70
C SER A 497 11.71 22.37 -23.23
N ASN A 498 11.53 23.51 -22.53
CA ASN A 498 11.90 23.67 -21.13
C ASN A 498 10.74 23.23 -20.22
N ILE A 499 10.37 21.94 -20.31
CA ILE A 499 9.25 21.38 -19.59
C ILE A 499 9.76 20.54 -18.41
N VAL A 500 9.19 20.79 -17.24
CA VAL A 500 9.24 19.92 -16.06
C VAL A 500 7.86 19.32 -15.87
N THR A 501 7.74 17.99 -15.79
CA THR A 501 6.44 17.36 -15.55
C THR A 501 6.40 16.72 -14.18
N VAL A 502 5.38 17.05 -13.39
CA VAL A 502 5.02 16.40 -12.12
C VAL A 502 3.80 15.54 -12.37
N VAL A 503 3.88 14.26 -12.02
CA VAL A 503 2.80 13.29 -12.26
C VAL A 503 2.16 12.90 -10.93
N ILE A 504 0.87 13.19 -10.78
CA ILE A 504 0.02 12.81 -9.64
C ILE A 504 -0.78 11.58 -10.03
N THR A 505 -0.51 10.42 -9.41
CA THR A 505 -1.14 9.15 -9.82
C THR A 505 -1.12 8.12 -8.70
N GLY A 506 -2.03 7.16 -8.75
CA GLY A 506 -2.07 6.01 -7.86
C GLY A 506 -1.42 4.75 -8.45
N ARG A 507 -0.86 4.82 -9.66
CA ARG A 507 -0.28 3.67 -10.38
C ARG A 507 0.79 4.10 -11.38
N PRO A 508 1.67 3.19 -11.85
CA PRO A 508 2.47 3.43 -13.05
C PRO A 508 1.62 3.71 -14.28
N LEU A 509 1.94 4.77 -15.00
CA LEU A 509 1.30 5.16 -16.26
C LEU A 509 2.26 5.00 -17.44
N ASP A 510 1.74 5.02 -18.66
CA ASP A 510 2.52 5.17 -19.89
C ASP A 510 3.06 6.60 -19.95
N LEU A 511 4.30 6.78 -19.58
CA LEU A 511 4.99 8.06 -19.51
C LEU A 511 5.92 8.32 -20.70
N ARG A 512 5.87 7.51 -21.78
CA ARG A 512 6.77 7.65 -22.94
C ARG A 512 6.81 9.07 -23.48
N ARG A 513 5.65 9.62 -23.83
CA ARG A 513 5.56 10.98 -24.40
C ARG A 513 6.04 12.05 -23.45
N ILE A 514 5.69 11.92 -22.17
CA ILE A 514 6.15 12.83 -21.12
C ILE A 514 7.67 12.74 -21.01
N SER A 515 8.22 11.52 -20.94
CA SER A 515 9.68 11.30 -20.81
C SER A 515 10.46 11.82 -22.02
N GLU A 516 9.92 11.67 -23.23
CA GLU A 516 10.56 12.18 -24.46
C GLU A 516 10.59 13.72 -24.51
N ARG A 517 9.51 14.36 -24.13
CA ARG A 517 9.29 15.82 -24.35
C ARG A 517 9.68 16.68 -23.17
N SER A 518 9.76 16.12 -21.95
CA SER A 518 10.13 16.89 -20.76
C SER A 518 11.65 16.81 -20.50
N LYS A 519 12.24 17.90 -20.02
CA LYS A 519 13.61 17.92 -19.51
C LYS A 519 13.72 17.34 -18.11
N ALA A 520 12.66 17.38 -17.31
CA ALA A 520 12.61 16.69 -16.04
C ALA A 520 11.22 16.08 -15.81
N VAL A 521 11.19 14.94 -15.12
CA VAL A 521 9.96 14.23 -14.75
C VAL A 521 10.05 13.83 -13.28
N ILE A 522 9.05 14.22 -12.50
CA ILE A 522 8.89 13.88 -11.09
C ILE A 522 7.63 13.03 -10.94
N MET A 523 7.76 11.83 -10.43
CA MET A 523 6.64 11.01 -9.98
C MET A 523 6.33 11.39 -8.54
N ALA A 524 5.22 12.06 -8.32
CA ALA A 524 4.83 12.51 -6.97
C ALA A 524 3.82 11.59 -6.30
N TRP A 525 3.29 10.60 -7.05
CA TRP A 525 2.22 9.71 -6.60
C TRP A 525 1.00 10.53 -6.13
N ARG A 526 0.38 10.13 -5.04
CA ARG A 526 -0.61 10.90 -4.28
C ARG A 526 0.06 11.30 -2.96
N PRO A 527 0.57 12.52 -2.87
CA PRO A 527 1.55 12.88 -1.84
C PRO A 527 0.94 13.29 -0.48
N GLY A 528 -0.40 13.33 -0.34
CA GLY A 528 -1.08 13.63 0.90
C GLY A 528 -1.12 15.12 1.27
N THR A 529 -1.42 15.41 2.55
CA THR A 529 -1.73 16.75 3.08
C THR A 529 -0.66 17.80 2.77
N MET A 530 0.62 17.42 2.82
CA MET A 530 1.75 18.35 2.61
C MET A 530 2.38 18.22 1.23
N GLY A 531 1.67 17.57 0.28
CA GLY A 531 2.21 17.22 -1.02
C GLY A 531 2.57 18.42 -1.90
N ALA A 532 1.73 19.44 -1.95
CA ALA A 532 2.00 20.66 -2.73
C ALA A 532 3.30 21.35 -2.29
N GLU A 533 3.50 21.47 -0.98
CA GLU A 533 4.72 22.08 -0.44
C GLU A 533 5.97 21.25 -0.77
N ALA A 534 5.91 19.93 -0.60
CA ALA A 534 7.02 19.04 -0.91
C ALA A 534 7.39 19.08 -2.41
N ILE A 535 6.41 19.06 -3.31
CA ILE A 535 6.62 19.16 -4.77
C ILE A 535 7.33 20.49 -5.12
N ILE A 536 6.84 21.61 -4.61
CA ILE A 536 7.44 22.93 -4.87
C ILE A 536 8.88 22.96 -4.36
N ASP A 537 9.13 22.46 -3.15
CA ASP A 537 10.46 22.48 -2.56
C ASP A 537 11.44 21.54 -3.28
N ILE A 538 10.97 20.45 -3.88
CA ILE A 538 11.77 19.65 -4.81
C ILE A 538 12.09 20.46 -6.06
N VAL A 539 11.08 21.05 -6.72
CA VAL A 539 11.28 21.79 -7.99
C VAL A 539 12.29 22.94 -7.82
N TYR A 540 12.27 23.61 -6.67
CA TYR A 540 13.21 24.72 -6.37
C TYR A 540 14.45 24.31 -5.55
N GLY A 541 14.68 23.01 -5.31
CA GLY A 541 15.90 22.49 -4.70
C GLY A 541 16.03 22.69 -3.19
N ARG A 542 14.95 22.98 -2.48
CA ARG A 542 14.94 22.99 -1.01
C ARG A 542 14.92 21.57 -0.44
N ILE A 543 14.32 20.64 -1.17
CA ILE A 543 14.41 19.20 -0.96
C ILE A 543 15.23 18.62 -2.10
N ASN A 544 16.27 17.84 -1.79
CA ASN A 544 16.93 17.00 -2.76
C ASN A 544 16.16 15.67 -2.88
N PRO A 545 15.61 15.32 -4.06
CA PRO A 545 14.86 14.08 -4.21
C PRO A 545 15.72 12.86 -3.86
N SER A 546 15.13 11.93 -3.12
CA SER A 546 15.78 10.69 -2.65
C SER A 546 14.90 9.45 -2.78
N GLY A 547 13.70 9.62 -3.33
CA GLY A 547 12.77 8.53 -3.59
C GLY A 547 13.30 7.58 -4.67
N LYS A 548 13.00 6.29 -4.52
CA LYS A 548 13.30 5.23 -5.49
C LYS A 548 12.02 4.48 -5.83
N LEU A 549 11.84 4.08 -7.09
CA LEU A 549 10.63 3.36 -7.49
C LEU A 549 10.48 2.03 -6.76
N SER A 550 9.35 1.80 -6.14
CA SER A 550 8.95 0.51 -5.55
C SER A 550 8.24 -0.41 -6.56
N VAL A 551 8.07 0.07 -7.79
CA VAL A 551 7.44 -0.63 -8.90
C VAL A 551 8.04 -0.16 -10.22
N SER A 552 8.23 -1.08 -11.16
CA SER A 552 8.70 -0.78 -12.51
C SER A 552 7.64 -0.02 -13.32
N ILE A 553 8.05 1.00 -14.10
CA ILE A 553 7.17 1.74 -15.00
C ILE A 553 7.29 1.16 -16.40
N PRO A 554 6.21 0.61 -17.00
CA PRO A 554 6.24 0.01 -18.32
C PRO A 554 6.38 1.06 -19.42
N TRP A 555 6.85 0.65 -20.60
CA TRP A 555 6.78 1.46 -21.83
C TRP A 555 5.34 1.67 -22.27
N CYS A 556 4.51 0.65 -22.14
CA CYS A 556 3.09 0.71 -22.49
C CYS A 556 2.35 -0.45 -21.83
N VAL A 557 1.03 -0.42 -21.86
CA VAL A 557 0.17 -1.49 -21.31
C VAL A 557 0.46 -2.87 -21.90
N GLY A 558 0.93 -2.94 -23.17
CA GLY A 558 1.29 -4.21 -23.80
C GLY A 558 2.49 -4.93 -23.16
N GLN A 559 3.30 -4.23 -22.38
CA GLN A 559 4.44 -4.80 -21.66
C GLN A 559 4.05 -5.40 -20.29
N VAL A 560 2.84 -5.12 -19.81
CA VAL A 560 2.37 -5.53 -18.47
C VAL A 560 1.95 -7.03 -18.48
N PRO A 561 2.31 -7.81 -17.44
CA PRO A 561 3.11 -7.41 -16.27
C PRO A 561 4.61 -7.32 -16.59
N ILE A 562 5.27 -6.31 -16.04
CA ILE A 562 6.73 -6.18 -16.06
C ILE A 562 7.26 -5.96 -14.65
N SER A 563 8.35 -6.65 -14.32
CA SER A 563 8.99 -6.57 -13.02
C SER A 563 10.46 -6.94 -13.14
N TYR A 564 11.30 -6.43 -12.26
CA TYR A 564 12.70 -6.84 -12.20
C TYR A 564 12.87 -8.32 -11.83
N TRP A 565 11.82 -8.94 -11.31
CA TRP A 565 11.75 -10.29 -10.73
C TRP A 565 11.54 -11.41 -11.79
N ASP A 566 11.85 -11.15 -13.04
CA ASP A 566 11.73 -12.13 -14.13
C ASP A 566 12.54 -13.41 -13.88
N VAL A 567 11.96 -14.56 -14.23
CA VAL A 567 12.67 -15.84 -14.25
C VAL A 567 13.54 -15.99 -15.51
N LYS A 568 14.60 -16.79 -15.39
CA LYS A 568 15.44 -17.13 -16.53
C LYS A 568 14.69 -17.96 -17.57
N THR A 569 14.86 -17.65 -18.84
CA THR A 569 14.33 -18.41 -19.96
C THR A 569 15.47 -19.12 -20.71
N GLY A 570 15.14 -20.11 -21.54
CA GLY A 570 16.15 -20.79 -22.38
C GLY A 570 16.67 -19.94 -23.55
N HIS A 571 15.98 -18.85 -23.89
CA HIS A 571 16.31 -17.91 -24.97
C HIS A 571 16.51 -16.50 -24.41
N ILE A 572 17.55 -16.33 -23.61
CA ILE A 572 17.81 -15.07 -22.91
C ILE A 572 18.14 -13.97 -23.92
N PHE A 573 17.46 -12.83 -23.81
CA PHE A 573 17.83 -11.61 -24.51
C PHE A 573 18.97 -10.89 -23.75
N THR A 574 19.99 -10.47 -24.49
CA THR A 574 21.06 -9.57 -24.03
C THR A 574 21.34 -8.56 -25.15
N GLU A 575 22.01 -7.46 -24.84
CA GLU A 575 22.41 -6.48 -25.86
C GLU A 575 23.35 -7.10 -26.92
N ASP A 576 24.25 -7.99 -26.51
CA ASP A 576 25.20 -8.68 -27.40
C ASP A 576 24.51 -9.60 -28.41
N ASN A 577 23.29 -10.08 -28.11
CA ASN A 577 22.51 -10.93 -29.01
C ASN A 577 21.27 -10.23 -29.59
N SER A 578 21.27 -8.90 -29.59
CA SER A 578 20.11 -8.07 -30.00
C SER A 578 19.70 -8.29 -31.49
N GLU A 579 20.57 -8.77 -32.34
CA GLU A 579 20.27 -9.14 -33.75
C GLU A 579 19.54 -10.50 -33.85
N ASN A 580 19.66 -11.35 -32.83
CA ASN A 580 19.00 -12.64 -32.82
C ASN A 580 17.54 -12.52 -32.43
N ARG A 581 16.64 -12.68 -33.39
CA ARG A 581 15.19 -12.61 -33.14
C ARG A 581 14.64 -13.78 -32.33
N PHE A 582 15.38 -14.87 -32.18
CA PHE A 582 14.96 -16.05 -31.42
C PHE A 582 15.29 -15.93 -29.93
N THR A 583 15.05 -14.74 -29.37
CA THR A 583 15.20 -14.42 -27.93
C THR A 583 13.87 -14.01 -27.33
N SER A 584 13.73 -14.14 -26.00
CA SER A 584 12.51 -13.77 -25.27
C SER A 584 12.43 -12.26 -25.13
N ARG A 585 11.76 -11.59 -26.08
CA ARG A 585 11.58 -10.14 -26.11
C ARG A 585 10.39 -9.70 -26.96
N TYR A 586 9.96 -8.48 -26.78
CA TYR A 586 9.16 -7.73 -27.75
C TYR A 586 10.06 -7.23 -28.89
N MET A 587 9.52 -7.16 -30.10
CA MET A 587 10.27 -6.73 -31.29
C MET A 587 10.17 -5.22 -31.55
N ASP A 588 9.19 -4.57 -30.95
CA ASP A 588 8.75 -3.19 -31.23
C ASP A 588 8.95 -2.23 -30.05
N ILE A 589 9.31 -2.74 -28.87
CA ILE A 589 9.66 -1.95 -27.69
C ILE A 589 10.92 -2.52 -27.01
N PRO A 590 11.63 -1.73 -26.17
CA PRO A 590 12.71 -2.23 -25.35
C PRO A 590 12.25 -3.36 -24.42
N ASN A 591 13.15 -4.28 -24.12
CA ASN A 591 12.86 -5.41 -23.24
C ASN A 591 12.94 -5.05 -21.74
N THR A 592 13.55 -3.92 -21.42
CA THR A 592 13.57 -3.32 -20.08
C THR A 592 12.35 -2.44 -19.86
N PRO A 593 11.93 -2.16 -18.62
CA PRO A 593 10.92 -1.14 -18.36
C PRO A 593 11.41 0.26 -18.78
N LEU A 594 10.50 1.22 -18.89
CA LEU A 594 10.84 2.63 -19.10
C LEU A 594 11.68 3.17 -17.92
N TYR A 595 11.27 2.82 -16.69
CA TYR A 595 12.02 3.06 -15.47
C TYR A 595 11.94 1.82 -14.57
N PRO A 596 13.10 1.26 -14.17
CA PRO A 596 13.11 0.02 -13.40
C PRO A 596 12.84 0.20 -11.92
N PHE A 597 12.49 -0.87 -11.22
CA PHE A 597 12.43 -0.92 -9.77
C PHE A 597 13.73 -0.43 -9.11
N GLY A 598 13.60 0.32 -8.03
CA GLY A 598 14.73 0.89 -7.29
C GLY A 598 15.34 2.14 -7.91
N TYR A 599 14.91 2.54 -9.11
CA TYR A 599 15.42 3.71 -9.82
C TYR A 599 14.90 5.03 -9.24
N GLY A 600 15.76 6.04 -9.23
CA GLY A 600 15.45 7.41 -8.86
C GLY A 600 16.72 8.27 -8.83
N LEU A 601 16.64 9.48 -9.35
CA LEU A 601 17.74 10.44 -9.43
C LEU A 601 17.80 11.36 -8.21
N SER A 602 18.94 12.02 -8.02
CA SER A 602 19.19 13.02 -6.99
C SER A 602 19.80 14.29 -7.64
N TYR A 603 19.81 15.40 -6.91
CA TYR A 603 20.56 16.61 -7.31
C TYR A 603 22.05 16.54 -6.94
N THR A 604 22.47 15.43 -6.30
CA THR A 604 23.88 15.13 -6.01
C THR A 604 24.23 13.76 -6.54
N GLU A 605 25.51 13.42 -6.53
CA GLU A 605 26.03 12.12 -7.00
C GLU A 605 26.55 11.32 -5.82
N PHE A 606 26.37 10.00 -5.89
CA PHE A 606 26.85 9.05 -4.89
C PHE A 606 27.74 7.99 -5.51
N ASP A 607 28.79 7.63 -4.77
CA ASP A 607 29.65 6.49 -5.10
C ASP A 607 29.45 5.38 -4.08
N ILE A 608 29.26 4.15 -4.55
CA ILE A 608 29.19 2.93 -3.73
C ILE A 608 30.44 2.12 -4.04
N SER A 609 31.31 1.98 -3.04
CA SER A 609 32.65 1.37 -3.21
C SER A 609 33.03 0.47 -2.03
N ASP A 610 34.24 -0.08 -2.08
CA ASP A 610 34.83 -0.95 -1.05
C ASP A 610 33.94 -2.11 -0.63
N ILE A 611 33.33 -2.79 -1.63
CA ILE A 611 32.35 -3.84 -1.39
C ILE A 611 33.05 -5.15 -1.03
N ASP A 612 32.74 -5.69 0.14
CA ASP A 612 33.21 -6.99 0.62
C ASP A 612 32.01 -7.88 0.99
N VAL A 613 32.08 -9.16 0.59
CA VAL A 613 31.02 -10.15 0.84
C VAL A 613 31.65 -11.41 1.39
N GLN A 614 31.33 -11.79 2.62
CA GLN A 614 31.90 -12.93 3.32
C GLN A 614 30.81 -13.74 4.02
N ILE A 615 31.08 -15.02 4.25
CA ILE A 615 30.29 -15.84 5.17
C ILE A 615 31.01 -15.83 6.53
N GLY A 616 30.33 -15.25 7.53
CA GLY A 616 30.85 -15.15 8.90
C GLY A 616 30.91 -16.50 9.61
N GLN A 617 31.60 -16.54 10.74
CA GLN A 617 31.63 -17.71 11.63
C GLN A 617 30.25 -18.02 12.23
N ASP A 618 29.37 -17.03 12.29
CA ASP A 618 27.96 -17.10 12.68
C ASP A 618 27.05 -17.69 11.59
N LYS A 619 27.64 -18.12 10.46
CA LYS A 619 26.96 -18.62 9.26
C LYS A 619 26.04 -17.60 8.58
N LYS A 620 26.17 -16.32 8.89
CA LYS A 620 25.47 -15.25 8.12
C LYS A 620 26.33 -14.78 6.95
N VAL A 621 25.67 -14.28 5.94
CA VAL A 621 26.32 -13.53 4.87
C VAL A 621 26.51 -12.11 5.36
N HIS A 622 27.75 -11.69 5.53
CA HIS A 622 28.14 -10.34 5.89
C HIS A 622 28.49 -9.58 4.63
N ILE A 623 27.88 -8.44 4.44
CA ILE A 623 28.11 -7.56 3.29
C ILE A 623 28.47 -6.19 3.83
N HIS A 624 29.62 -5.69 3.43
CA HIS A 624 30.08 -4.35 3.75
C HIS A 624 30.23 -3.55 2.47
N CYS A 625 29.88 -2.25 2.49
CA CYS A 625 30.21 -1.29 1.46
C CYS A 625 30.31 0.13 2.04
N ASN A 626 30.96 1.01 1.30
CA ASN A 626 31.02 2.43 1.57
C ASN A 626 30.10 3.20 0.64
N VAL A 627 29.44 4.23 1.16
CA VAL A 627 28.66 5.18 0.35
C VAL A 627 29.21 6.58 0.57
N CYS A 628 29.57 7.28 -0.51
CA CYS A 628 30.10 8.62 -0.48
C CYS A 628 29.23 9.58 -1.29
N ASN A 629 28.87 10.73 -0.73
CA ASN A 629 28.29 11.83 -1.51
C ASN A 629 29.42 12.58 -2.22
N THR A 630 29.57 12.36 -3.52
CA THR A 630 30.66 12.95 -4.35
C THR A 630 30.27 14.31 -4.93
N GLY A 631 29.01 14.72 -4.79
CA GLY A 631 28.53 16.01 -5.28
C GLY A 631 28.58 17.11 -4.24
N SER A 632 27.81 18.18 -4.46
CA SER A 632 27.86 19.42 -3.68
C SER A 632 26.63 19.75 -2.85
N VAL A 633 25.63 18.86 -2.87
CA VAL A 633 24.34 19.05 -2.18
C VAL A 633 24.13 17.91 -1.19
N VAL A 634 23.61 18.22 -0.01
CA VAL A 634 23.14 17.20 0.96
C VAL A 634 22.13 16.30 0.29
N GLY A 635 22.22 14.99 0.51
CA GLY A 635 21.28 14.06 -0.08
C GLY A 635 21.24 12.70 0.62
N ALA A 636 20.40 11.81 0.11
CA ALA A 636 20.32 10.45 0.58
C ALA A 636 20.35 9.48 -0.60
N GLU A 637 21.06 8.35 -0.42
CA GLU A 637 21.08 7.24 -1.37
C GLU A 637 20.49 5.98 -0.72
N VAL A 638 19.88 5.13 -1.54
CA VAL A 638 19.36 3.82 -1.11
C VAL A 638 20.28 2.73 -1.65
N VAL A 639 21.08 2.15 -0.78
CA VAL A 639 21.88 0.97 -1.09
C VAL A 639 20.95 -0.23 -1.13
N GLN A 640 20.96 -0.96 -2.24
CA GLN A 640 20.11 -2.12 -2.50
C GLN A 640 20.99 -3.35 -2.71
N CYS A 641 20.66 -4.42 -1.97
CA CYS A 641 21.35 -5.70 -2.05
C CYS A 641 20.45 -6.75 -2.69
N TYR A 642 20.89 -7.30 -3.80
CA TYR A 642 20.21 -8.34 -4.55
C TYR A 642 20.99 -9.65 -4.51
N TYR A 643 20.27 -10.76 -4.67
CA TYR A 643 20.90 -12.06 -4.90
C TYR A 643 20.29 -12.79 -6.08
N GLU A 644 21.07 -13.68 -6.66
CA GLU A 644 20.70 -14.63 -7.71
C GLU A 644 21.14 -16.03 -7.30
N THR A 645 20.23 -17.00 -7.32
CA THR A 645 20.61 -18.41 -7.19
C THR A 645 21.08 -18.92 -8.54
N LEU A 646 22.39 -19.23 -8.64
CA LEU A 646 23.02 -19.58 -9.92
C LEU A 646 22.58 -20.94 -10.44
N TYR A 647 22.44 -21.92 -9.54
CA TYR A 647 21.99 -23.28 -9.81
C TYR A 647 20.98 -23.71 -8.79
N ALA A 648 19.83 -24.22 -9.23
CA ALA A 648 18.75 -24.67 -8.39
C ALA A 648 18.03 -25.87 -9.05
N SER A 649 17.24 -26.59 -8.26
CA SER A 649 16.40 -27.69 -8.76
C SER A 649 15.20 -27.22 -9.60
N VAL A 650 14.94 -25.91 -9.59
CA VAL A 650 13.88 -25.22 -10.36
C VAL A 650 14.41 -23.91 -10.92
N VAL A 651 13.75 -23.36 -11.95
CA VAL A 651 14.13 -22.07 -12.50
C VAL A 651 13.91 -20.98 -11.45
N ARG A 652 14.96 -20.16 -11.24
CA ARG A 652 14.93 -19.07 -10.25
C ARG A 652 14.87 -17.70 -10.93
N PRO A 653 14.42 -16.67 -10.23
CA PRO A 653 14.50 -15.29 -10.69
C PRO A 653 15.92 -14.89 -11.08
N LYS A 654 16.01 -13.92 -11.96
CA LYS A 654 17.30 -13.32 -12.36
C LYS A 654 17.96 -12.59 -11.19
N LYS A 655 17.15 -12.00 -10.32
CA LYS A 655 17.59 -11.34 -9.08
C LYS A 655 16.41 -11.18 -8.12
N GLU A 656 16.70 -11.14 -6.82
CA GLU A 656 15.75 -10.93 -5.75
C GLU A 656 16.35 -9.93 -4.74
N LEU A 657 15.58 -8.91 -4.33
CA LEU A 657 15.99 -7.97 -3.29
C LEU A 657 15.97 -8.68 -1.93
N VAL A 658 17.05 -8.51 -1.15
CA VAL A 658 17.14 -9.14 0.19
C VAL A 658 17.41 -8.12 1.28
N ARG A 659 18.05 -6.98 0.98
CA ARG A 659 18.27 -5.86 1.90
C ARG A 659 18.26 -4.54 1.16
N PHE A 660 17.91 -3.50 1.88
CA PHE A 660 18.19 -2.13 1.49
C PHE A 660 18.50 -1.27 2.71
N ARG A 661 19.17 -0.15 2.49
CA ARG A 661 19.40 0.88 3.52
C ARG A 661 19.46 2.26 2.89
N LYS A 662 18.66 3.18 3.39
CA LYS A 662 18.73 4.60 3.05
C LYS A 662 19.78 5.26 3.91
N VAL A 663 20.69 6.03 3.28
CA VAL A 663 21.83 6.68 3.93
C VAL A 663 21.82 8.17 3.59
N PHE A 664 21.74 9.01 4.61
CA PHE A 664 21.80 10.46 4.47
C PHE A 664 23.25 10.93 4.60
N LEU A 665 23.70 11.79 3.68
CA LEU A 665 25.10 12.18 3.53
C LEU A 665 25.23 13.69 3.22
N GLU A 666 26.12 14.36 3.97
CA GLU A 666 26.60 15.68 3.62
C GLU A 666 27.54 15.62 2.40
N PRO A 667 27.77 16.73 1.67
CA PRO A 667 28.75 16.79 0.59
C PRO A 667 30.13 16.32 1.05
N GLY A 668 30.71 15.34 0.36
CA GLY A 668 31.99 14.72 0.69
C GLY A 668 31.97 13.75 1.87
N GLU A 669 30.82 13.54 2.52
CA GLU A 669 30.71 12.58 3.61
C GLU A 669 30.70 11.14 3.06
N LYS A 670 31.37 10.23 3.79
CA LYS A 670 31.44 8.79 3.52
C LYS A 670 30.91 8.04 4.74
N LYS A 671 30.01 7.07 4.53
CA LYS A 671 29.46 6.18 5.57
C LYS A 671 29.57 4.71 5.20
N ASP A 672 29.78 3.90 6.22
CA ASP A 672 29.78 2.45 6.09
C ASP A 672 28.33 1.93 6.11
N VAL A 673 28.07 0.94 5.27
CA VAL A 673 26.80 0.20 5.22
C VAL A 673 27.09 -1.28 5.36
N ASP A 674 26.53 -1.88 6.41
CA ASP A 674 26.67 -3.30 6.71
C ASP A 674 25.29 -3.98 6.63
N PHE A 675 25.26 -5.15 5.97
CA PHE A 675 24.13 -6.06 5.99
C PHE A 675 24.53 -7.42 6.55
N PHE A 676 23.65 -7.98 7.36
CA PHE A 676 23.78 -9.34 7.92
C PHE A 676 22.54 -10.13 7.50
N ILE A 677 22.75 -11.22 6.76
CA ILE A 677 21.67 -12.01 6.17
C ILE A 677 21.83 -13.46 6.61
N ASP A 678 20.79 -13.99 7.25
CA ASP A 678 20.75 -15.41 7.60
C ASP A 678 20.64 -16.24 6.32
N GLN A 679 21.39 -17.35 6.23
CA GLN A 679 21.37 -18.21 5.04
C GLN A 679 19.97 -18.73 4.69
N GLU A 680 19.12 -18.91 5.69
CA GLU A 680 17.73 -19.33 5.51
C GLU A 680 16.90 -18.31 4.71
N GLU A 681 17.27 -17.03 4.69
CA GLU A 681 16.56 -15.99 3.94
C GLU A 681 16.72 -16.13 2.41
N PHE A 682 17.72 -16.88 1.95
CA PHE A 682 17.91 -17.24 0.55
C PHE A 682 17.16 -18.52 0.16
N SER A 683 16.42 -19.15 1.09
CA SER A 683 15.71 -20.39 0.84
C SER A 683 14.64 -20.27 -0.22
N TYR A 684 14.42 -21.35 -0.94
CA TYR A 684 13.39 -21.46 -1.98
C TYR A 684 12.70 -22.83 -1.91
N TYR A 685 11.53 -22.95 -2.57
CA TYR A 685 10.84 -24.23 -2.70
C TYR A 685 11.39 -25.01 -3.90
N GLY A 686 11.98 -26.17 -3.62
CA GLY A 686 12.58 -27.07 -4.60
C GLY A 686 11.56 -27.81 -5.47
N LYS A 687 12.04 -28.82 -6.22
CA LYS A 687 11.25 -29.51 -7.22
C LYS A 687 9.97 -30.17 -6.66
N ASN A 688 10.03 -30.69 -5.45
CA ASN A 688 8.91 -31.36 -4.77
C ASN A 688 8.29 -30.48 -3.66
N MET A 689 8.43 -29.15 -3.75
CA MET A 689 7.98 -28.18 -2.74
C MET A 689 8.65 -28.33 -1.36
N GLU A 690 9.79 -29.02 -1.28
CA GLU A 690 10.68 -28.99 -0.12
C GLU A 690 11.37 -27.62 0.00
N THR A 691 11.65 -27.20 1.23
CA THR A 691 12.45 -25.99 1.47
C THR A 691 13.94 -26.32 1.29
N VAL A 692 14.60 -25.65 0.34
CA VAL A 692 16.06 -25.72 0.11
C VAL A 692 16.68 -24.49 0.76
N SER A 693 17.51 -24.69 1.79
CA SER A 693 18.08 -23.62 2.62
C SER A 693 19.61 -23.68 2.75
N SER A 694 20.28 -24.60 2.05
CA SER A 694 21.76 -24.74 2.13
C SER A 694 22.36 -25.31 0.85
N GLY A 695 23.67 -25.14 0.69
CA GLY A 695 24.41 -25.66 -0.45
C GLY A 695 24.16 -24.86 -1.75
N MET A 696 23.65 -23.65 -1.62
CA MET A 696 23.34 -22.77 -2.74
C MET A 696 24.58 -21.98 -3.18
N LYS A 697 24.80 -21.89 -4.50
CA LYS A 697 25.76 -20.96 -5.06
C LYS A 697 25.03 -19.68 -5.44
N LEU A 698 25.35 -18.60 -4.74
CA LEU A 698 24.69 -17.32 -4.85
C LEU A 698 25.60 -16.28 -5.51
N ARG A 699 25.03 -15.43 -6.36
CA ARG A 699 25.63 -14.16 -6.77
C ARG A 699 24.97 -13.07 -5.93
N ILE A 700 25.78 -12.33 -5.17
CA ILE A 700 25.33 -11.16 -4.39
C ILE A 700 25.71 -9.91 -5.19
N SER A 701 24.78 -9.01 -5.36
CA SER A 701 24.95 -7.77 -6.13
C SER A 701 24.52 -6.56 -5.32
N ILE A 702 25.35 -5.51 -5.31
CA ILE A 702 25.07 -4.25 -4.62
C ILE A 702 24.92 -3.15 -5.66
N GLY A 703 23.96 -2.27 -5.46
CA GLY A 703 23.71 -1.12 -6.32
C GLY A 703 22.71 -0.14 -5.73
N ASN A 704 22.21 0.75 -6.55
CA ASN A 704 21.18 1.74 -6.18
C ASN A 704 19.87 1.62 -6.98
N SER A 705 19.79 0.62 -7.84
CA SER A 705 18.56 0.18 -8.50
C SER A 705 18.70 -1.27 -8.96
N SER A 706 17.61 -1.89 -9.38
CA SER A 706 17.62 -3.24 -9.95
C SER A 706 18.41 -3.34 -11.27
N ASP A 707 18.68 -2.22 -11.92
CA ASP A 707 19.35 -2.12 -13.21
C ASP A 707 20.76 -1.53 -13.10
N HIS A 708 21.09 -0.84 -12.04
CA HIS A 708 22.41 -0.26 -11.81
C HIS A 708 23.07 -0.95 -10.61
N LEU A 709 23.82 -2.04 -10.91
CA LEU A 709 24.58 -2.84 -9.95
C LEU A 709 26.07 -2.54 -10.12
N VAL A 710 26.75 -2.17 -9.05
CA VAL A 710 28.16 -1.74 -9.06
C VAL A 710 29.12 -2.86 -8.69
N SER A 711 28.61 -4.01 -8.18
CA SER A 711 29.44 -5.16 -7.82
C SER A 711 28.65 -6.45 -7.90
N GLU A 712 29.35 -7.54 -8.23
CA GLU A 712 28.84 -8.92 -8.21
C GLU A 712 29.84 -9.83 -7.51
N ASN A 713 29.42 -10.50 -6.43
CA ASN A 713 30.24 -11.45 -5.67
C ASN A 713 29.59 -12.82 -5.65
N ILE A 714 30.38 -13.88 -5.82
CA ILE A 714 29.88 -15.25 -5.82
C ILE A 714 30.29 -15.92 -4.51
N ILE A 715 29.33 -16.46 -3.77
CA ILE A 715 29.53 -17.18 -2.53
C ILE A 715 28.86 -18.56 -2.59
N GLN A 716 29.31 -19.47 -1.70
CA GLN A 716 28.69 -20.78 -1.48
C GLN A 716 28.00 -20.74 -0.12
N ALA A 717 26.66 -20.58 -0.10
CA ALA A 717 25.85 -20.45 1.13
C ALA A 717 25.21 -21.79 1.55
#